data_ad6b4e710b666cd61ed5c98ada36daf7
#
_entry.id   ad6b4e710b666cd61ed5c98ada36daf7
#
_cell.length_a   1.000
_cell.length_b   1.000
_cell.length_c   1.000
_cell.angle_alpha   90.00
_cell.angle_beta   90.00
_cell.angle_gamma   90.00
#
_symmetry.space_group_name_H-M   'P 1'
#
loop_
_entity.id
_entity.type
_entity.pdbx_description
1 polymer ?
#
loop_
_entity_poly.entity_id
_entity_poly.type
_entity_poly.pdbx_seq_one_letter_code
_entity_poly.pdbx_strand_id
1 'polypeptide(L)'
;VGPGRGSGAGSLVAWCLSITDVDPIKFNLIFERFLNPDRISMPDFDIDFCEEKRDLVFEYLTRKYKNSVAHIITFGKLKARMVIRDVGRVMGLSYGFVDGISKMIPFDPSRPQSLTECIAGEPRLQKLISDDPRVKKLTDLSLKLEGLNRNVATHAAGVVIADKKLTEVVPLYKDASSNLLLPSTQFDMYSAENAGLIKFDFLGLKTLTVINNTQKLIRKKNKEFNIENINYDDQKVFDLLSSGKTVGLFQIESAGMREALIQMKPNHIEDIIALVALYRPGPMSNIQIYNDCKHGKQNPDYLHPLLEDILKPTYGVIIYQEQVMQIAQKLSGFTAGQADILRRAMGKKKRSELEKQKQNFINGAVNNGINKEVAAGIFLKIEPFAEYGFNKSHAAAYGIISYQTAFLKTYYPKEFIAASMTMDISNQNKLSEFYEELKRLKVEIIRPNINECFEDFRTSENKFYYALGGIKAVGYEAISNIIKERTDNGKFKSINDFINRINPKDINKLQLEGLVKAGAFDSLNDNRQALFDSIPSFIIKSKNLFENKSTNQIDLFGDDDIEDDNLVSVIEDWKFEERLSKEFESVGFFISDHPLNQFKDFFKDYEITDYQTLNNSENIKDSNIAATLLKIQERKTAKGNSYAILKLTDLTSVFELFVFSDLLELNREILKE
;
A
#
# COMPACT_ATOMS: atom_id res chain seq x y z
N VAL A 1 11.77 14.13 0.26
CA VAL A 1 12.43 13.14 1.12
C VAL A 1 11.54 12.92 2.33
N GLY A 2 11.46 11.68 2.83
CA GLY A 2 10.73 11.37 4.07
C GLY A 2 11.47 11.87 5.32
N PRO A 3 10.78 11.94 6.47
CA PRO A 3 11.37 12.46 7.71
C PRO A 3 12.54 11.60 8.24
N GLY A 4 12.61 10.36 7.79
CA GLY A 4 13.66 9.42 8.14
C GLY A 4 13.21 7.98 7.99
N ARG A 5 14.17 7.05 8.01
CA ARG A 5 13.93 5.61 7.96
C ARG A 5 15.06 4.88 8.69
N GLY A 6 14.72 3.75 9.31
CA GLY A 6 15.71 2.93 9.98
C GLY A 6 16.34 3.61 11.18
N SER A 7 17.53 3.15 11.56
CA SER A 7 18.25 3.68 12.72
C SER A 7 18.94 5.01 12.44
N GLY A 8 19.15 5.39 11.18
CA GLY A 8 19.75 6.67 10.79
C GLY A 8 18.95 7.89 11.26
N ALA A 9 17.62 7.73 11.43
CA ALA A 9 16.77 8.79 11.99
C ALA A 9 17.11 9.15 13.44
N GLY A 10 17.91 8.37 14.14
CA GLY A 10 18.42 8.69 15.49
C GLY A 10 19.67 9.57 15.50
N SER A 11 20.17 10.01 14.35
CA SER A 11 21.39 10.84 14.25
C SER A 11 21.08 12.32 14.43
N LEU A 12 21.63 12.93 15.48
CA LEU A 12 21.57 14.39 15.70
C LEU A 12 22.26 15.16 14.56
N VAL A 13 23.38 14.65 14.05
CA VAL A 13 24.09 15.26 12.93
C VAL A 13 23.24 15.26 11.66
N ALA A 14 22.59 14.14 11.37
CA ALA A 14 21.70 14.04 10.21
C ALA A 14 20.51 15.03 10.32
N TRP A 15 19.95 15.18 11.52
CA TRP A 15 18.90 16.16 11.78
C TRP A 15 19.39 17.61 11.64
N CYS A 16 20.52 17.96 12.23
CA CYS A 16 21.12 19.30 12.11
C CYS A 16 21.46 19.66 10.65
N LEU A 17 21.81 18.68 9.82
CA LEU A 17 22.09 18.86 8.39
C LEU A 17 20.84 18.78 7.51
N SER A 18 19.65 18.67 8.10
CA SER A 18 18.38 18.51 7.39
C SER A 18 18.35 17.30 6.44
N ILE A 19 19.06 16.23 6.79
CA ILE A 19 19.01 14.92 6.12
C ILE A 19 17.79 14.13 6.63
N THR A 20 17.45 14.33 7.91
CA THR A 20 16.24 13.76 8.56
C THR A 20 15.45 14.89 9.21
N ASP A 21 14.12 14.69 9.37
CA ASP A 21 13.21 15.66 9.98
C ASP A 21 12.71 15.17 11.36
N VAL A 22 13.33 14.13 11.91
CA VAL A 22 13.04 13.60 13.24
C VAL A 22 14.03 14.17 14.23
N ASP A 23 13.56 14.97 15.19
CA ASP A 23 14.39 15.45 16.30
C ASP A 23 14.73 14.30 17.26
N PRO A 24 15.98 13.80 17.28
CA PRO A 24 16.33 12.65 18.09
C PRO A 24 16.32 12.96 19.60
N ILE A 25 16.44 14.21 20.00
CA ILE A 25 16.40 14.62 21.40
C ILE A 25 14.95 14.60 21.88
N LYS A 26 14.05 15.21 21.12
CA LYS A 26 12.60 15.25 21.43
C LYS A 26 11.99 13.85 21.59
N PHE A 27 12.37 12.92 20.73
CA PHE A 27 11.88 11.54 20.75
C PHE A 27 12.74 10.57 21.58
N ASN A 28 13.79 11.07 22.27
CA ASN A 28 14.73 10.28 23.06
C ASN A 28 15.25 9.05 22.28
N LEU A 29 15.85 9.33 21.11
CA LEU A 29 16.43 8.32 20.23
C LEU A 29 17.90 8.11 20.54
N ILE A 30 18.42 6.89 20.35
CA ILE A 30 19.77 6.50 20.70
C ILE A 30 20.63 6.41 19.44
N PHE A 31 21.66 7.26 19.35
CA PHE A 31 22.61 7.28 18.23
C PHE A 31 23.39 5.97 18.10
N GLU A 32 23.78 5.36 19.22
CA GLU A 32 24.61 4.15 19.26
C GLU A 32 23.89 2.92 18.68
N ARG A 33 22.55 2.99 18.53
CA ARG A 33 21.77 2.00 17.76
C ARG A 33 22.07 2.10 16.26
N PHE A 34 22.46 3.28 15.77
CA PHE A 34 22.86 3.54 14.38
C PHE A 34 24.35 3.27 14.20
N LEU A 35 25.21 3.94 14.96
CA LEU A 35 26.67 3.80 14.93
C LEU A 35 27.24 3.75 16.34
N ASN A 36 28.18 2.85 16.57
CA ASN A 36 28.95 2.79 17.80
C ASN A 36 30.37 2.25 17.52
N PRO A 37 31.35 2.50 18.38
CA PRO A 37 32.74 2.08 18.17
C PRO A 37 32.96 0.57 18.05
N ASP A 38 32.07 -0.21 18.69
CA ASP A 38 32.17 -1.68 18.71
C ASP A 38 31.48 -2.33 17.51
N ARG A 39 30.89 -1.52 16.61
CA ARG A 39 30.20 -2.01 15.44
C ARG A 39 31.17 -2.32 14.30
N ILE A 40 31.23 -3.59 13.91
CA ILE A 40 32.06 -4.08 12.80
C ILE A 40 31.37 -3.97 11.45
N SER A 41 30.02 -3.98 11.42
CA SER A 41 29.25 -3.92 10.17
C SER A 41 29.01 -2.49 9.68
N MET A 42 28.98 -2.30 8.35
CA MET A 42 28.61 -1.02 7.74
C MET A 42 27.21 -0.57 8.19
N PRO A 43 26.95 0.74 8.29
CA PRO A 43 25.61 1.25 8.53
C PRO A 43 24.71 1.05 7.30
N ASP A 44 23.42 0.79 7.53
CA ASP A 44 22.39 0.81 6.49
C ASP A 44 21.87 2.25 6.32
N PHE A 45 21.88 2.72 5.08
CA PHE A 45 21.33 4.02 4.69
C PHE A 45 20.07 3.82 3.85
N ASP A 46 18.94 3.80 4.52
CA ASP A 46 17.62 3.74 3.88
C ASP A 46 17.03 5.15 3.80
N ILE A 47 16.62 5.57 2.61
CA ILE A 47 16.04 6.89 2.38
C ILE A 47 14.73 6.74 1.61
N ASP A 48 13.63 7.26 2.18
CA ASP A 48 12.34 7.31 1.52
C ASP A 48 12.22 8.58 0.67
N PHE A 49 11.94 8.39 -0.61
CA PHE A 49 11.69 9.47 -1.56
C PHE A 49 10.23 9.48 -2.01
N CYS A 50 9.75 10.64 -2.42
CA CYS A 50 8.53 10.75 -3.21
C CYS A 50 8.67 9.89 -4.48
N GLU A 51 7.72 8.99 -4.72
CA GLU A 51 7.79 8.00 -5.81
C GLU A 51 7.95 8.66 -7.18
N GLU A 52 7.21 9.74 -7.46
CA GLU A 52 7.28 10.48 -8.72
C GLU A 52 8.64 11.17 -8.98
N LYS A 53 9.37 11.52 -7.92
CA LYS A 53 10.62 12.30 -8.05
C LYS A 53 11.88 11.48 -7.77
N ARG A 54 11.74 10.20 -7.43
CA ARG A 54 12.89 9.32 -7.15
C ARG A 54 13.85 9.23 -8.31
N ASP A 55 13.35 9.16 -9.53
CA ASP A 55 14.18 9.04 -10.74
C ASP A 55 15.05 10.28 -10.98
N LEU A 56 14.60 11.47 -10.58
CA LEU A 56 15.42 12.69 -10.60
C LEU A 56 16.65 12.58 -9.69
N VAL A 57 16.56 11.79 -8.61
CA VAL A 57 17.69 11.52 -7.73
C VAL A 57 18.72 10.64 -8.44
N PHE A 58 18.28 9.61 -9.18
CA PHE A 58 19.17 8.79 -9.99
C PHE A 58 19.85 9.59 -11.11
N GLU A 59 19.14 10.51 -11.76
CA GLU A 59 19.73 11.44 -12.73
C GLU A 59 20.80 12.33 -12.08
N TYR A 60 20.51 12.87 -10.90
CA TYR A 60 21.48 13.65 -10.15
C TYR A 60 22.74 12.85 -9.80
N LEU A 61 22.58 11.62 -9.30
CA LEU A 61 23.70 10.73 -8.95
C LEU A 61 24.52 10.39 -10.18
N THR A 62 23.89 10.07 -11.30
CA THR A 62 24.56 9.77 -12.57
C THR A 62 25.42 10.95 -13.02
N ARG A 63 24.92 12.17 -12.90
CA ARG A 63 25.64 13.39 -13.28
C ARG A 63 26.79 13.71 -12.33
N LYS A 64 26.56 13.54 -11.00
CA LYS A 64 27.54 13.89 -9.96
C LYS A 64 28.66 12.86 -9.85
N TYR A 65 28.32 11.58 -9.79
CA TYR A 65 29.27 10.48 -9.49
C TYR A 65 29.72 9.72 -10.75
N LYS A 66 29.07 9.94 -11.90
CA LYS A 66 29.45 9.36 -13.19
C LYS A 66 29.70 7.84 -13.11
N ASN A 67 30.96 7.41 -13.24
CA ASN A 67 31.37 5.99 -13.26
C ASN A 67 31.52 5.39 -11.85
N SER A 68 31.21 6.14 -10.80
CA SER A 68 31.36 5.73 -9.40
C SER A 68 30.03 5.36 -8.73
N VAL A 69 28.94 5.24 -9.50
CA VAL A 69 27.59 4.87 -9.01
C VAL A 69 26.98 3.78 -9.89
N ALA A 70 26.32 2.81 -9.27
CA ALA A 70 25.58 1.75 -9.96
C ALA A 70 24.45 1.21 -9.09
N HIS A 71 23.41 0.63 -9.72
CA HIS A 71 22.45 -0.21 -9.04
C HIS A 71 23.10 -1.52 -8.56
N ILE A 72 22.47 -2.17 -7.58
CA ILE A 72 22.86 -3.51 -7.14
C ILE A 72 22.05 -4.52 -7.96
N ILE A 73 22.71 -5.58 -8.42
CA ILE A 73 22.04 -6.70 -9.07
C ILE A 73 21.34 -7.59 -8.05
N THR A 74 20.26 -8.23 -8.45
CA THR A 74 19.61 -9.31 -7.70
C THR A 74 19.54 -10.56 -8.55
N PHE A 75 19.81 -11.71 -7.93
CA PHE A 75 19.69 -13.01 -8.58
C PHE A 75 18.39 -13.67 -8.16
N GLY A 76 17.46 -13.79 -9.10
CA GLY A 76 16.24 -14.57 -8.91
C GLY A 76 16.61 -16.05 -8.82
N LYS A 77 16.29 -16.70 -7.69
CA LYS A 77 16.55 -18.14 -7.45
C LYS A 77 15.30 -18.97 -7.68
N LEU A 78 15.51 -20.20 -8.17
CA LEU A 78 14.46 -21.22 -8.26
C LEU A 78 14.07 -21.66 -6.85
N LYS A 79 12.97 -21.10 -6.33
CA LYS A 79 12.38 -21.49 -5.05
C LYS A 79 11.32 -22.56 -5.24
N ALA A 80 10.93 -23.28 -4.19
CA ALA A 80 10.07 -24.47 -4.20
C ALA A 80 8.87 -24.38 -5.18
N ARG A 81 8.03 -23.34 -5.08
CA ARG A 81 6.88 -23.18 -6.01
C ARG A 81 7.31 -22.87 -7.44
N MET A 82 8.35 -22.08 -7.60
CA MET A 82 8.82 -21.63 -8.91
C MET A 82 9.51 -22.76 -9.68
N VAL A 83 10.37 -23.54 -9.01
CA VAL A 83 11.06 -24.65 -9.65
C VAL A 83 10.08 -25.71 -10.17
N ILE A 84 9.03 -26.05 -9.42
CA ILE A 84 7.97 -26.96 -9.86
C ILE A 84 7.29 -26.43 -11.14
N ARG A 85 6.97 -25.13 -11.20
CA ARG A 85 6.31 -24.53 -12.36
C ARG A 85 7.22 -24.50 -13.57
N ASP A 86 8.48 -24.12 -13.42
CA ASP A 86 9.42 -24.00 -14.54
C ASP A 86 9.79 -25.37 -15.08
N VAL A 87 10.09 -26.36 -14.23
CA VAL A 87 10.39 -27.73 -14.64
C VAL A 87 9.17 -28.39 -15.27
N GLY A 88 7.98 -28.22 -14.68
CA GLY A 88 6.73 -28.75 -15.23
C GLY A 88 6.43 -28.22 -16.64
N ARG A 89 6.66 -26.94 -16.86
CA ARG A 89 6.53 -26.32 -18.18
C ARG A 89 7.51 -26.91 -19.20
N VAL A 90 8.79 -27.08 -18.83
CA VAL A 90 9.82 -27.66 -19.71
C VAL A 90 9.53 -29.13 -19.99
N MET A 91 8.92 -29.86 -19.05
CA MET A 91 8.46 -31.23 -19.25
C MET A 91 7.20 -31.33 -20.13
N GLY A 92 6.62 -30.23 -20.58
CA GLY A 92 5.40 -30.21 -21.40
C GLY A 92 4.12 -30.54 -20.61
N LEU A 93 4.13 -30.43 -19.27
CA LEU A 93 2.94 -30.66 -18.45
C LEU A 93 2.00 -29.46 -18.56
N SER A 94 0.67 -29.70 -18.51
CA SER A 94 -0.31 -28.64 -18.62
C SER A 94 -0.22 -27.65 -17.45
N TYR A 95 -0.45 -26.38 -17.73
CA TYR A 95 -0.37 -25.31 -16.73
C TYR A 95 -1.24 -25.58 -15.51
N GLY A 96 -2.51 -25.98 -15.72
CA GLY A 96 -3.43 -26.25 -14.62
C GLY A 96 -2.98 -27.41 -13.72
N PHE A 97 -2.40 -28.48 -14.30
CA PHE A 97 -1.86 -29.59 -13.54
C PHE A 97 -0.68 -29.16 -12.66
N VAL A 98 0.28 -28.47 -13.23
CA VAL A 98 1.48 -27.99 -12.53
C VAL A 98 1.11 -26.92 -11.47
N ASP A 99 0.16 -26.05 -11.77
CA ASP A 99 -0.31 -25.04 -10.82
C ASP A 99 -1.03 -25.68 -9.62
N GLY A 100 -1.80 -26.77 -9.87
CA GLY A 100 -2.39 -27.58 -8.81
C GLY A 100 -1.33 -28.13 -7.83
N ILE A 101 -0.24 -28.69 -8.37
CA ILE A 101 0.88 -29.19 -7.55
C ILE A 101 1.57 -28.04 -6.82
N SER A 102 1.86 -26.95 -7.51
CA SER A 102 2.50 -25.78 -6.93
C SER A 102 1.69 -25.16 -5.77
N LYS A 103 0.36 -25.22 -5.83
CA LYS A 103 -0.52 -24.71 -4.76
C LYS A 103 -0.51 -25.59 -3.50
N MET A 104 -0.14 -26.87 -3.60
CA MET A 104 0.04 -27.73 -2.43
C MET A 104 1.27 -27.34 -1.61
N ILE A 105 2.27 -26.69 -2.21
CA ILE A 105 3.46 -26.21 -1.51
C ILE A 105 3.09 -25.02 -0.64
N PRO A 106 3.33 -25.04 0.68
CA PRO A 106 3.10 -23.90 1.56
C PRO A 106 3.86 -22.66 1.10
N PHE A 107 3.26 -21.49 1.29
CA PHE A 107 3.90 -20.22 0.98
C PHE A 107 3.84 -19.29 2.19
N ASP A 108 4.96 -19.20 2.89
CA ASP A 108 5.17 -18.23 3.96
C ASP A 108 6.41 -17.38 3.61
N PRO A 109 6.21 -16.11 3.23
CA PRO A 109 7.33 -15.21 2.92
C PRO A 109 8.26 -14.96 4.11
N SER A 110 7.74 -15.06 5.35
CA SER A 110 8.51 -14.84 6.59
C SER A 110 9.39 -16.02 6.96
N ARG A 111 8.97 -17.23 6.57
CA ARG A 111 9.69 -18.48 6.82
C ARG A 111 9.70 -19.37 5.57
N PRO A 112 10.51 -19.00 4.56
CA PRO A 112 10.57 -19.76 3.32
C PRO A 112 11.12 -21.18 3.59
N GLN A 113 10.32 -22.18 3.20
CA GLN A 113 10.68 -23.61 3.32
C GLN A 113 11.29 -24.10 2.00
N SER A 114 12.23 -25.02 2.10
CA SER A 114 12.75 -25.77 0.95
C SER A 114 11.71 -26.74 0.39
N LEU A 115 11.88 -27.15 -0.86
CA LEU A 115 10.99 -28.15 -1.48
C LEU A 115 11.02 -29.48 -0.71
N THR A 116 12.17 -29.87 -0.16
CA THR A 116 12.33 -31.06 0.70
C THR A 116 11.46 -30.95 1.95
N GLU A 117 11.51 -29.82 2.66
CA GLU A 117 10.69 -29.59 3.86
C GLU A 117 9.19 -29.57 3.50
N CYS A 118 8.84 -28.94 2.38
CA CYS A 118 7.45 -28.88 1.91
C CYS A 118 6.91 -30.29 1.58
N ILE A 119 7.70 -31.16 0.93
CA ILE A 119 7.31 -32.55 0.64
C ILE A 119 7.14 -33.33 1.94
N ALA A 120 8.06 -33.16 2.88
CA ALA A 120 7.98 -33.88 4.18
C ALA A 120 6.74 -33.44 4.99
N GLY A 121 6.30 -32.18 4.85
CA GLY A 121 5.17 -31.64 5.62
C GLY A 121 3.79 -31.77 4.96
N GLU A 122 3.68 -32.18 3.67
CA GLU A 122 2.39 -32.20 2.96
C GLU A 122 2.06 -33.64 2.47
N PRO A 123 1.25 -34.41 3.22
CA PRO A 123 0.91 -35.80 2.88
C PRO A 123 0.25 -36.00 1.52
N ARG A 124 -0.55 -34.99 1.06
CA ARG A 124 -1.19 -35.05 -0.27
C ARG A 124 -0.18 -34.98 -1.40
N LEU A 125 0.89 -34.19 -1.21
CA LEU A 125 1.99 -34.09 -2.19
C LEU A 125 2.81 -35.38 -2.21
N GLN A 126 3.10 -35.97 -1.04
CA GLN A 126 3.79 -37.25 -0.95
C GLN A 126 3.01 -38.38 -1.66
N LYS A 127 1.69 -38.45 -1.42
CA LYS A 127 0.82 -39.42 -2.10
C LYS A 127 0.84 -39.20 -3.62
N LEU A 128 0.72 -37.96 -4.08
CA LEU A 128 0.74 -37.65 -5.51
C LEU A 128 2.07 -38.02 -6.17
N ILE A 129 3.20 -37.85 -5.46
CA ILE A 129 4.54 -38.25 -5.93
C ILE A 129 4.64 -39.79 -6.03
N SER A 130 4.02 -40.54 -5.12
CA SER A 130 4.01 -42.02 -5.17
C SER A 130 3.11 -42.56 -6.27
N ASP A 131 1.97 -41.91 -6.51
CA ASP A 131 0.91 -42.42 -7.38
C ASP A 131 1.12 -42.06 -8.87
N ASP A 132 1.80 -40.93 -9.17
CA ASP A 132 2.02 -40.48 -10.54
C ASP A 132 3.52 -40.35 -10.88
N PRO A 133 4.05 -41.23 -11.78
CA PRO A 133 5.45 -41.23 -12.21
C PRO A 133 5.89 -39.85 -12.82
N ARG A 134 4.96 -39.13 -13.42
CA ARG A 134 5.26 -37.78 -13.99
C ARG A 134 5.55 -36.79 -12.88
N VAL A 135 4.76 -36.85 -11.77
CA VAL A 135 4.97 -35.98 -10.61
C VAL A 135 6.25 -36.38 -9.88
N LYS A 136 6.55 -37.65 -9.78
CA LYS A 136 7.84 -38.10 -9.25
C LYS A 136 9.01 -37.55 -10.03
N LYS A 137 8.99 -37.68 -11.36
CA LYS A 137 10.05 -37.15 -12.24
C LYS A 137 10.17 -35.62 -12.14
N LEU A 138 9.02 -34.92 -12.10
CA LEU A 138 8.95 -33.48 -11.89
C LEU A 138 9.63 -33.07 -10.59
N THR A 139 9.30 -33.75 -9.51
CA THR A 139 9.82 -33.46 -8.16
C THR A 139 11.32 -33.77 -8.06
N ASP A 140 11.78 -34.92 -8.58
CA ASP A 140 13.18 -35.31 -8.57
C ASP A 140 14.08 -34.32 -9.32
N LEU A 141 13.61 -33.83 -10.47
CA LEU A 141 14.31 -32.79 -11.21
C LEU A 141 14.28 -31.45 -10.48
N SER A 142 13.14 -31.11 -9.91
CA SER A 142 12.97 -29.85 -9.16
C SER A 142 13.87 -29.77 -7.93
N LEU A 143 14.02 -30.86 -7.18
CA LEU A 143 14.94 -30.94 -6.05
C LEU A 143 16.40 -30.72 -6.44
N LYS A 144 16.81 -31.14 -7.65
CA LYS A 144 18.18 -30.90 -8.15
C LYS A 144 18.42 -29.48 -8.60
N LEU A 145 17.37 -28.75 -9.00
CA LEU A 145 17.44 -27.42 -9.56
C LEU A 145 17.08 -26.34 -8.55
N GLU A 146 16.49 -26.71 -7.41
CA GLU A 146 16.13 -25.75 -6.36
C GLU A 146 17.38 -24.99 -5.87
N GLY A 147 17.23 -23.68 -5.69
CA GLY A 147 18.30 -22.80 -5.22
C GLY A 147 19.23 -22.26 -6.30
N LEU A 148 19.20 -22.81 -7.52
CA LEU A 148 19.99 -22.27 -8.62
C LEU A 148 19.48 -20.89 -9.07
N ASN A 149 20.39 -20.06 -9.59
CA ASN A 149 20.03 -18.77 -10.17
C ASN A 149 19.24 -19.00 -11.46
N ARG A 150 18.11 -18.32 -11.57
CA ARG A 150 17.20 -18.37 -12.72
C ARG A 150 17.39 -17.21 -13.67
N ASN A 151 17.45 -16.01 -13.13
CA ASN A 151 17.57 -14.77 -13.87
C ASN A 151 18.23 -13.69 -13.02
N VAL A 152 18.67 -12.65 -13.69
CA VAL A 152 19.14 -11.43 -13.06
C VAL A 152 18.07 -10.36 -13.12
N ALA A 153 18.04 -9.47 -12.14
CA ALA A 153 17.23 -8.28 -12.11
C ALA A 153 18.01 -7.15 -11.41
N THR A 154 17.63 -5.93 -11.66
CA THR A 154 18.17 -4.79 -10.90
C THR A 154 17.41 -4.65 -9.58
N HIS A 155 18.13 -4.42 -8.48
CA HIS A 155 17.49 -4.11 -7.20
C HIS A 155 16.71 -2.80 -7.31
N ALA A 156 15.45 -2.82 -6.89
CA ALA A 156 14.55 -1.68 -7.10
C ALA A 156 15.00 -0.39 -6.38
N ALA A 157 15.72 -0.51 -5.27
CA ALA A 157 16.13 0.60 -4.42
C ALA A 157 17.64 0.70 -4.21
N GLY A 158 18.35 -0.44 -4.23
CA GLY A 158 19.76 -0.52 -3.85
C GLY A 158 20.70 0.12 -4.86
N VAL A 159 21.53 1.04 -4.36
CA VAL A 159 22.57 1.75 -5.11
C VAL A 159 23.88 1.70 -4.34
N VAL A 160 24.98 1.53 -5.04
CA VAL A 160 26.33 1.70 -4.47
C VAL A 160 26.97 2.96 -5.01
N ILE A 161 27.66 3.69 -4.12
CA ILE A 161 28.43 4.89 -4.47
C ILE A 161 29.85 4.67 -3.96
N ALA A 162 30.83 4.87 -4.81
CA ALA A 162 32.25 4.71 -4.49
C ALA A 162 33.02 6.04 -4.63
N ASP A 163 34.17 6.13 -4.00
CA ASP A 163 35.13 7.23 -4.13
C ASP A 163 35.99 7.14 -5.39
N LYS A 164 35.97 5.99 -6.09
CA LYS A 164 36.70 5.69 -7.31
C LYS A 164 35.80 5.04 -8.37
N LYS A 165 36.34 4.78 -9.54
CA LYS A 165 35.56 4.10 -10.59
C LYS A 165 35.14 2.72 -10.14
N LEU A 166 33.85 2.40 -10.28
CA LEU A 166 33.33 1.10 -9.84
C LEU A 166 33.96 -0.08 -10.59
N THR A 167 34.36 0.10 -11.87
CA THR A 167 35.04 -0.93 -12.65
C THR A 167 36.43 -1.35 -12.11
N GLU A 168 36.99 -0.57 -11.19
CA GLU A 168 38.22 -0.93 -10.47
C GLU A 168 37.94 -1.82 -9.24
N VAL A 169 36.68 -1.91 -8.81
CA VAL A 169 36.28 -2.64 -7.63
C VAL A 169 35.41 -3.86 -7.97
N VAL A 170 34.42 -3.67 -8.86
CA VAL A 170 33.44 -4.70 -9.23
C VAL A 170 33.13 -4.65 -10.72
N PRO A 171 32.84 -5.80 -11.36
CA PRO A 171 32.35 -5.81 -12.71
C PRO A 171 30.92 -5.23 -12.78
N LEU A 172 30.61 -4.55 -13.89
CA LEU A 172 29.33 -3.93 -14.14
C LEU A 172 28.54 -4.69 -15.22
N TYR A 173 27.22 -4.66 -15.09
CA TYR A 173 26.25 -5.22 -16.01
C TYR A 173 25.30 -4.12 -16.50
N LYS A 174 25.07 -4.06 -17.80
CA LYS A 174 24.07 -3.20 -18.42
C LYS A 174 23.10 -4.06 -19.20
N ASP A 175 21.84 -4.01 -18.84
CA ASP A 175 20.77 -4.67 -19.57
C ASP A 175 20.45 -3.84 -20.83
N ALA A 176 20.65 -4.44 -22.00
CA ALA A 176 20.39 -3.78 -23.29
C ALA A 176 18.90 -3.48 -23.51
N SER A 177 18.01 -4.21 -22.86
CA SER A 177 16.55 -4.02 -22.93
C SER A 177 16.02 -3.00 -21.94
N SER A 178 16.85 -2.55 -20.99
CA SER A 178 16.45 -1.65 -19.92
C SER A 178 16.78 -0.19 -20.25
N ASN A 179 15.82 0.70 -20.01
CA ASN A 179 15.99 2.15 -20.09
C ASN A 179 16.61 2.76 -18.82
N LEU A 180 17.17 1.94 -17.93
CA LEU A 180 17.80 2.43 -16.71
C LEU A 180 19.03 3.28 -17.02
N LEU A 181 19.14 4.42 -16.35
CA LEU A 181 20.24 5.38 -16.50
C LEU A 181 21.57 4.80 -16.01
N LEU A 182 21.53 4.04 -14.90
CA LEU A 182 22.70 3.48 -14.24
C LEU A 182 22.87 2.00 -14.63
N PRO A 183 24.14 1.53 -14.77
CA PRO A 183 24.41 0.09 -14.83
C PRO A 183 24.15 -0.56 -13.47
N SER A 184 24.15 -1.89 -13.42
CA SER A 184 24.11 -2.66 -12.18
C SER A 184 25.48 -3.26 -11.88
N THR A 185 25.83 -3.45 -10.60
CA THR A 185 26.96 -4.30 -10.22
C THR A 185 26.68 -5.75 -10.62
N GLN A 186 27.70 -6.56 -10.95
CA GLN A 186 27.51 -8.02 -11.10
C GLN A 186 27.60 -8.75 -9.73
N PHE A 187 27.85 -8.03 -8.67
CA PHE A 187 27.85 -8.51 -7.30
C PHE A 187 26.50 -8.19 -6.64
N ASP A 188 25.92 -9.18 -5.95
CA ASP A 188 24.77 -8.96 -5.09
C ASP A 188 25.13 -8.07 -3.89
N MET A 189 24.14 -7.74 -3.05
CA MET A 189 24.35 -6.81 -1.95
C MET A 189 25.43 -7.29 -0.95
N TYR A 190 25.52 -8.59 -0.67
CA TYR A 190 26.52 -9.15 0.26
C TYR A 190 27.92 -9.11 -0.35
N SER A 191 28.04 -9.47 -1.61
CA SER A 191 29.32 -9.46 -2.33
C SER A 191 29.83 -8.04 -2.56
N ALA A 192 28.93 -7.09 -2.81
CA ALA A 192 29.25 -5.67 -2.94
C ALA A 192 29.75 -5.06 -1.61
N GLU A 193 29.11 -5.39 -0.51
CA GLU A 193 29.54 -4.99 0.84
C GLU A 193 30.92 -5.60 1.19
N ASN A 194 31.13 -6.90 0.89
CA ASN A 194 32.42 -7.56 1.09
C ASN A 194 33.53 -6.95 0.23
N ALA A 195 33.20 -6.38 -0.92
CA ALA A 195 34.14 -5.65 -1.77
C ALA A 195 34.44 -4.22 -1.24
N GLY A 196 33.86 -3.83 -0.11
CA GLY A 196 34.05 -2.53 0.54
C GLY A 196 33.16 -1.41 0.00
N LEU A 197 32.10 -1.73 -0.75
CA LEU A 197 31.14 -0.74 -1.25
C LEU A 197 30.07 -0.44 -0.20
N ILE A 198 29.67 0.82 -0.12
CA ILE A 198 28.58 1.27 0.75
C ILE A 198 27.28 1.24 -0.04
N LYS A 199 26.29 0.54 0.53
CA LYS A 199 24.93 0.43 -0.02
C LYS A 199 24.04 1.57 0.49
N PHE A 200 23.27 2.14 -0.42
CA PHE A 200 22.20 3.07 -0.11
C PHE A 200 20.90 2.52 -0.70
N ASP A 201 19.83 2.47 0.08
CA ASP A 201 18.52 2.07 -0.40
C ASP A 201 17.63 3.31 -0.62
N PHE A 202 17.37 3.64 -1.89
CA PHE A 202 16.52 4.76 -2.30
C PHE A 202 15.12 4.24 -2.62
N LEU A 203 14.27 4.28 -1.61
CA LEU A 203 12.94 3.71 -1.66
C LEU A 203 11.92 4.75 -2.15
N GLY A 204 11.00 4.35 -3.03
CA GLY A 204 9.84 5.16 -3.39
C GLY A 204 8.71 4.90 -2.40
N LEU A 205 8.28 5.94 -1.69
CA LEU A 205 7.14 5.85 -0.77
C LEU A 205 5.96 6.66 -1.33
N LYS A 206 4.92 5.94 -1.76
CA LYS A 206 3.69 6.48 -2.34
C LYS A 206 3.06 7.57 -1.47
N THR A 207 3.03 7.37 -0.16
CA THR A 207 2.46 8.32 0.79
C THR A 207 3.15 9.68 0.77
N LEU A 208 4.47 9.75 0.53
CA LEU A 208 5.17 11.03 0.38
C LEU A 208 4.70 11.79 -0.87
N THR A 209 4.35 11.06 -1.93
CA THR A 209 3.74 11.65 -3.13
C THR A 209 2.35 12.20 -2.80
N VAL A 210 1.53 11.44 -2.07
CA VAL A 210 0.21 11.90 -1.60
C VAL A 210 0.34 13.19 -0.78
N ILE A 211 1.22 13.21 0.22
CA ILE A 211 1.46 14.40 1.06
C ILE A 211 1.89 15.60 0.20
N ASN A 212 2.85 15.40 -0.70
CA ASN A 212 3.34 16.46 -1.59
C ASN A 212 2.23 17.00 -2.52
N ASN A 213 1.43 16.12 -3.11
CA ASN A 213 0.35 16.52 -4.00
C ASN A 213 -0.80 17.18 -3.23
N THR A 214 -1.11 16.71 -2.02
CA THR A 214 -2.05 17.38 -1.11
C THR A 214 -1.58 18.80 -0.79
N GLN A 215 -0.29 19.00 -0.46
CA GLN A 215 0.26 20.34 -0.21
C GLN A 215 0.14 21.24 -1.45
N LYS A 216 0.39 20.71 -2.66
CA LYS A 216 0.21 21.49 -3.90
C LYS A 216 -1.24 21.94 -4.07
N LEU A 217 -2.21 21.07 -3.74
CA LEU A 217 -3.63 21.45 -3.80
C LEU A 217 -3.98 22.51 -2.75
N ILE A 218 -3.51 22.37 -1.51
CA ILE A 218 -3.73 23.35 -0.43
C ILE A 218 -3.11 24.69 -0.78
N ARG A 219 -1.88 24.71 -1.31
CA ARG A 219 -1.15 25.94 -1.65
C ARG A 219 -1.78 26.79 -2.75
N LYS A 220 -2.74 26.26 -3.49
CA LYS A 220 -3.56 27.07 -4.40
C LYS A 220 -4.39 28.12 -3.65
N LYS A 221 -4.74 27.86 -2.40
CA LYS A 221 -5.53 28.74 -1.52
C LYS A 221 -4.71 29.32 -0.37
N ASN A 222 -3.84 28.54 0.23
CA ASN A 222 -2.96 28.92 1.33
C ASN A 222 -1.50 28.70 0.91
N LYS A 223 -0.89 29.70 0.32
CA LYS A 223 0.47 29.64 -0.28
C LYS A 223 1.56 29.29 0.73
N GLU A 224 1.36 29.64 2.02
CA GLU A 224 2.37 29.46 3.07
C GLU A 224 2.26 28.10 3.78
N PHE A 225 1.26 27.29 3.45
CA PHE A 225 1.10 26.00 4.10
C PHE A 225 2.32 25.09 3.89
N ASN A 226 2.90 24.62 5.01
CA ASN A 226 3.97 23.63 5.00
C ASN A 226 3.68 22.55 6.07
N ILE A 227 3.64 21.29 5.65
CA ILE A 227 3.38 20.13 6.53
C ILE A 227 4.47 19.94 7.59
N GLU A 228 5.68 20.45 7.36
CA GLU A 228 6.80 20.37 8.31
C GLU A 228 6.56 21.26 9.55
N ASN A 229 5.71 22.29 9.43
CA ASN A 229 5.44 23.26 10.48
C ASN A 229 4.21 22.93 11.35
N ILE A 230 3.62 21.73 11.18
CA ILE A 230 2.44 21.35 11.97
C ILE A 230 2.81 20.97 13.40
N ASN A 231 1.87 21.24 14.32
CA ASN A 231 1.99 20.75 15.70
C ASN A 231 1.57 19.27 15.79
N TYR A 232 2.30 18.49 16.59
CA TYR A 232 2.02 17.07 16.82
C TYR A 232 1.15 16.81 18.07
N ASP A 233 0.50 17.84 18.62
CA ASP A 233 -0.37 17.79 19.81
C ASP A 233 -1.80 18.26 19.53
N ASP A 234 -2.26 18.11 18.29
CA ASP A 234 -3.59 18.58 17.89
C ASP A 234 -4.67 17.58 18.27
N GLN A 235 -5.56 17.98 19.18
CA GLN A 235 -6.64 17.14 19.71
C GLN A 235 -7.60 16.65 18.62
N LYS A 236 -7.92 17.47 17.61
CA LYS A 236 -8.81 17.06 16.52
C LYS A 236 -8.24 15.93 15.69
N VAL A 237 -6.91 15.89 15.54
CA VAL A 237 -6.22 14.81 14.86
C VAL A 237 -6.34 13.52 15.67
N PHE A 238 -6.14 13.59 16.99
CA PHE A 238 -6.31 12.44 17.87
C PHE A 238 -7.77 11.97 17.96
N ASP A 239 -8.74 12.88 17.90
CA ASP A 239 -10.17 12.54 17.84
C ASP A 239 -10.50 11.78 16.55
N LEU A 240 -9.95 12.21 15.40
CA LEU A 240 -10.08 11.47 14.14
C LEU A 240 -9.52 10.04 14.27
N LEU A 241 -8.32 9.91 14.82
CA LEU A 241 -7.66 8.61 15.02
C LEU A 241 -8.46 7.70 15.96
N SER A 242 -8.91 8.25 17.10
CA SER A 242 -9.71 7.53 18.10
C SER A 242 -11.09 7.12 17.58
N SER A 243 -11.63 7.83 16.58
CA SER A 243 -12.89 7.47 15.92
C SER A 243 -12.77 6.32 14.90
N GLY A 244 -11.55 5.84 14.59
CA GLY A 244 -11.32 4.81 13.60
C GLY A 244 -11.53 5.22 12.14
N LYS A 245 -11.71 6.52 11.84
CA LYS A 245 -11.92 7.05 10.48
C LYS A 245 -10.61 7.17 9.71
N THR A 246 -9.89 6.05 9.56
CA THR A 246 -8.49 6.00 9.11
C THR A 246 -8.27 5.58 7.66
N VAL A 247 -9.31 5.58 6.81
CA VAL A 247 -9.18 5.31 5.38
C VAL A 247 -8.15 6.26 4.76
N GLY A 248 -7.15 5.70 4.06
CA GLY A 248 -6.06 6.41 3.41
C GLY A 248 -4.93 6.86 4.32
N LEU A 249 -5.00 6.64 5.64
CA LEU A 249 -3.93 7.03 6.55
C LEU A 249 -2.77 6.03 6.52
N PHE A 250 -1.57 6.55 6.45
CA PHE A 250 -0.36 5.76 6.34
C PHE A 250 -0.21 4.76 7.48
N GLN A 251 -0.05 3.48 7.14
CA GLN A 251 0.15 2.32 8.04
C GLN A 251 -0.96 2.04 9.06
N ILE A 252 -1.95 2.91 9.24
CA ILE A 252 -2.97 2.79 10.28
C ILE A 252 -4.41 2.67 9.72
N GLU A 253 -4.55 2.28 8.44
CA GLU A 253 -5.85 2.16 7.75
C GLU A 253 -6.48 0.76 7.82
N SER A 254 -5.71 -0.30 8.15
CA SER A 254 -6.24 -1.67 8.16
C SER A 254 -7.29 -1.86 9.27
N ALA A 255 -8.22 -2.81 9.08
CA ALA A 255 -9.30 -3.07 10.03
C ALA A 255 -8.79 -3.31 11.46
N GLY A 256 -7.76 -4.15 11.62
CA GLY A 256 -7.21 -4.42 12.95
C GLY A 256 -6.44 -3.23 13.55
N MET A 257 -5.76 -2.41 12.74
CA MET A 257 -5.17 -1.15 13.22
C MET A 257 -6.23 -0.15 13.65
N ARG A 258 -7.33 -0.07 12.92
CA ARG A 258 -8.47 0.77 13.23
C ARG A 258 -9.08 0.40 14.58
N GLU A 259 -9.30 -0.88 14.82
CA GLU A 259 -9.77 -1.41 16.09
C GLU A 259 -8.80 -1.08 17.24
N ALA A 260 -7.51 -1.29 17.03
CA ALA A 260 -6.47 -0.95 18.00
C ALA A 260 -6.46 0.54 18.36
N LEU A 261 -6.66 1.44 17.37
CA LEU A 261 -6.75 2.89 17.60
C LEU A 261 -7.99 3.29 18.41
N ILE A 262 -9.15 2.69 18.13
CA ILE A 262 -10.40 2.92 18.86
C ILE A 262 -10.23 2.52 20.33
N GLN A 263 -9.57 1.40 20.60
CA GLN A 263 -9.31 0.91 21.96
C GLN A 263 -8.23 1.73 22.67
N MET A 264 -7.17 2.11 21.97
CA MET A 264 -6.03 2.86 22.52
C MET A 264 -6.39 4.31 22.85
N LYS A 265 -7.27 4.94 22.08
CA LYS A 265 -7.63 6.37 22.19
C LYS A 265 -6.38 7.24 22.29
N PRO A 266 -5.56 7.31 21.22
CA PRO A 266 -4.32 8.06 21.27
C PRO A 266 -4.58 9.54 21.59
N ASN A 267 -3.70 10.11 22.40
CA ASN A 267 -3.72 11.52 22.79
C ASN A 267 -2.33 12.17 22.74
N HIS A 268 -1.32 11.39 22.38
CA HIS A 268 0.06 11.84 22.13
C HIS A 268 0.62 11.13 20.92
N ILE A 269 1.60 11.75 20.25
CA ILE A 269 2.24 11.14 19.07
C ILE A 269 2.98 9.83 19.44
N GLU A 270 3.45 9.71 20.69
CA GLU A 270 4.11 8.51 21.21
C GLU A 270 3.19 7.29 21.19
N ASP A 271 1.88 7.46 21.36
CA ASP A 271 0.90 6.37 21.22
C ASP A 271 0.86 5.82 19.80
N ILE A 272 0.94 6.71 18.80
CA ILE A 272 0.98 6.31 17.39
C ILE A 272 2.30 5.58 17.09
N ILE A 273 3.42 6.09 17.60
CA ILE A 273 4.74 5.48 17.47
C ILE A 273 4.75 4.09 18.11
N ALA A 274 4.18 3.95 19.31
CA ALA A 274 4.05 2.69 20.01
C ALA A 274 3.16 1.70 19.25
N LEU A 275 2.03 2.16 18.71
CA LEU A 275 1.11 1.30 17.96
C LEU A 275 1.74 0.78 16.67
N VAL A 276 2.43 1.63 15.90
CA VAL A 276 3.18 1.23 14.70
C VAL A 276 4.24 0.15 15.03
N ALA A 277 4.84 0.23 16.20
CA ALA A 277 5.82 -0.74 16.66
C ALA A 277 5.18 -2.05 17.19
N LEU A 278 4.02 -1.98 17.83
CA LEU A 278 3.35 -3.12 18.46
C LEU A 278 2.50 -3.94 17.49
N TYR A 279 1.89 -3.30 16.48
CA TYR A 279 0.93 -3.97 15.59
C TYR A 279 1.64 -4.87 14.57
N ARG A 280 2.17 -5.99 15.05
CA ARG A 280 2.89 -7.03 14.28
C ARG A 280 2.69 -8.39 14.94
N PRO A 281 2.74 -9.50 14.19
CA PRO A 281 2.73 -10.84 14.79
C PRO A 281 3.77 -10.97 15.90
N GLY A 282 3.34 -11.40 17.09
CA GLY A 282 4.16 -11.46 18.31
C GLY A 282 3.86 -10.33 19.29
N PRO A 283 4.35 -9.10 19.06
CA PRO A 283 4.15 -7.98 19.99
C PRO A 283 2.70 -7.51 20.17
N MET A 284 1.83 -7.84 19.23
CA MET A 284 0.41 -7.41 19.21
C MET A 284 -0.35 -7.81 20.48
N SER A 285 0.02 -8.92 21.13
CA SER A 285 -0.56 -9.34 22.42
C SER A 285 -0.36 -8.32 23.55
N ASN A 286 0.65 -7.45 23.43
CA ASN A 286 0.94 -6.44 24.43
C ASN A 286 0.10 -5.15 24.27
N ILE A 287 -0.66 -5.00 23.19
CA ILE A 287 -1.52 -3.81 22.95
C ILE A 287 -2.56 -3.69 24.06
N GLN A 288 -3.15 -4.82 24.49
CA GLN A 288 -4.14 -4.80 25.56
C GLN A 288 -3.52 -4.33 26.90
N ILE A 289 -2.32 -4.82 27.24
CA ILE A 289 -1.61 -4.40 28.46
C ILE A 289 -1.28 -2.92 28.41
N TYR A 290 -0.77 -2.44 27.25
CA TYR A 290 -0.51 -1.02 27.04
C TYR A 290 -1.76 -0.17 27.24
N ASN A 291 -2.89 -0.58 26.67
CA ASN A 291 -4.17 0.14 26.81
C ASN A 291 -4.67 0.14 28.24
N ASP A 292 -4.63 -1.00 28.94
CA ASP A 292 -5.12 -1.12 30.32
C ASP A 292 -4.28 -0.27 31.29
N CYS A 293 -2.97 -0.25 31.11
CA CYS A 293 -2.07 0.62 31.88
C CYS A 293 -2.29 2.10 31.54
N LYS A 294 -2.41 2.45 30.25
CA LYS A 294 -2.68 3.83 29.79
C LYS A 294 -3.98 4.37 30.37
N HIS A 295 -5.02 3.56 30.43
CA HIS A 295 -6.35 3.96 30.92
C HIS A 295 -6.52 3.78 32.43
N GLY A 296 -5.46 3.42 33.17
CA GLY A 296 -5.49 3.25 34.62
C GLY A 296 -6.27 2.03 35.11
N LYS A 297 -6.58 1.06 34.23
CA LYS A 297 -7.22 -0.20 34.60
C LYS A 297 -6.24 -1.17 35.25
N GLN A 298 -4.96 -1.04 34.97
CA GLN A 298 -3.87 -1.84 35.51
C GLN A 298 -2.70 -0.92 35.87
N ASN A 299 -1.98 -1.22 36.96
CA ASN A 299 -0.73 -0.51 37.27
C ASN A 299 0.41 -1.01 36.38
N PRO A 300 1.24 -0.11 35.81
CA PRO A 300 2.43 -0.50 35.04
C PRO A 300 3.42 -1.29 35.88
N ASP A 301 3.98 -2.39 35.31
CA ASP A 301 5.12 -3.12 35.89
C ASP A 301 6.41 -2.59 35.28
N TYR A 302 7.18 -1.84 36.08
CA TYR A 302 8.48 -1.30 35.62
C TYR A 302 9.66 -2.26 35.85
N LEU A 303 9.40 -3.50 36.27
CA LEU A 303 10.37 -4.56 36.53
C LEU A 303 11.35 -4.28 37.67
N HIS A 304 11.85 -3.07 37.78
CA HIS A 304 12.75 -2.60 38.82
C HIS A 304 12.65 -1.08 38.97
N PRO A 305 12.75 -0.48 40.16
CA PRO A 305 12.65 0.97 40.35
C PRO A 305 13.58 1.80 39.49
N LEU A 306 14.81 1.31 39.23
CA LEU A 306 15.78 1.97 38.36
C LEU A 306 15.37 2.03 36.90
N LEU A 307 14.36 1.26 36.47
CA LEU A 307 13.89 1.19 35.08
C LEU A 307 12.64 2.03 34.84
N GLU A 308 12.07 2.67 35.86
CA GLU A 308 10.86 3.47 35.72
C GLU A 308 11.00 4.51 34.61
N ASP A 309 12.07 5.28 34.60
CA ASP A 309 12.30 6.33 33.59
C ASP A 309 12.33 5.78 32.15
N ILE A 310 12.82 4.54 31.98
CA ILE A 310 12.92 3.88 30.66
C ILE A 310 11.57 3.35 30.19
N LEU A 311 10.77 2.81 31.13
CA LEU A 311 9.55 2.08 30.81
C LEU A 311 8.27 2.92 31.00
N LYS A 312 8.34 4.04 31.72
CA LYS A 312 7.21 4.94 31.97
C LYS A 312 6.57 5.49 30.69
N PRO A 313 7.34 5.90 29.63
CA PRO A 313 6.75 6.37 28.38
C PRO A 313 5.95 5.31 27.62
N THR A 314 6.14 4.03 27.95
CA THR A 314 5.45 2.90 27.34
C THR A 314 4.60 2.11 28.35
N TYR A 315 4.22 2.72 29.45
CA TYR A 315 3.37 2.15 30.52
C TYR A 315 3.86 0.79 31.02
N GLY A 316 5.19 0.61 31.16
CA GLY A 316 5.79 -0.65 31.62
C GLY A 316 6.02 -1.69 30.52
N VAL A 317 5.48 -1.50 29.32
CA VAL A 317 5.65 -2.43 28.20
C VAL A 317 6.98 -2.19 27.49
N ILE A 318 7.79 -3.23 27.31
CA ILE A 318 8.98 -3.16 26.47
C ILE A 318 8.54 -3.25 25.02
N ILE A 319 8.77 -2.19 24.24
CA ILE A 319 8.36 -2.08 22.83
C ILE A 319 9.58 -1.99 21.92
N TYR A 320 10.58 -1.21 22.35
CA TYR A 320 11.72 -0.81 21.53
C TYR A 320 13.00 -1.55 21.86
N GLN A 321 13.79 -1.82 20.83
CA GLN A 321 15.14 -2.38 20.97
C GLN A 321 16.03 -1.45 21.83
N GLU A 322 15.84 -0.16 21.72
CA GLU A 322 16.51 0.87 22.48
C GLU A 322 16.24 0.73 23.98
N GLN A 323 15.04 0.35 24.39
CA GLN A 323 14.72 0.08 25.80
C GLN A 323 15.53 -1.11 26.34
N VAL A 324 15.70 -2.17 25.55
CA VAL A 324 16.55 -3.31 25.95
C VAL A 324 18.01 -2.87 26.15
N MET A 325 18.51 -2.00 25.26
CA MET A 325 19.87 -1.43 25.40
C MET A 325 19.99 -0.57 26.65
N GLN A 326 19.04 0.32 26.91
CA GLN A 326 19.01 1.19 28.10
C GLN A 326 18.90 0.38 29.40
N ILE A 327 18.12 -0.68 29.42
CA ILE A 327 18.02 -1.60 30.57
C ILE A 327 19.38 -2.23 30.88
N ALA A 328 20.08 -2.72 29.84
CA ALA A 328 21.41 -3.32 30.00
C ALA A 328 22.46 -2.29 30.53
N GLN A 329 22.41 -1.07 30.02
CA GLN A 329 23.29 0.01 30.50
C GLN A 329 22.97 0.37 31.96
N LYS A 330 21.69 0.57 32.29
CA LYS A 330 21.26 1.05 33.59
C LYS A 330 21.46 0.03 34.71
N LEU A 331 21.13 -1.24 34.44
CA LEU A 331 21.23 -2.30 35.46
C LEU A 331 22.63 -2.91 35.53
N SER A 332 23.23 -3.16 34.37
CA SER A 332 24.45 -3.98 34.30
C SER A 332 25.71 -3.18 33.97
N GLY A 333 25.59 -1.85 33.82
CA GLY A 333 26.73 -0.98 33.51
C GLY A 333 27.35 -1.23 32.12
N PHE A 334 26.59 -1.78 31.19
CA PHE A 334 27.05 -1.99 29.81
C PHE A 334 27.39 -0.66 29.14
N THR A 335 28.45 -0.64 28.33
CA THR A 335 28.63 0.44 27.36
C THR A 335 27.54 0.37 26.29
N ALA A 336 27.33 1.44 25.56
CA ALA A 336 26.35 1.46 24.46
C ALA A 336 26.68 0.40 23.40
N GLY A 337 27.96 0.18 23.08
CA GLY A 337 28.38 -0.88 22.17
C GLY A 337 28.09 -2.28 22.68
N GLN A 338 28.39 -2.56 23.96
CA GLN A 338 28.06 -3.83 24.60
C GLN A 338 26.54 -4.10 24.62
N ALA A 339 25.74 -3.07 24.86
CA ALA A 339 24.30 -3.17 24.82
C ALA A 339 23.76 -3.47 23.40
N ASP A 340 24.38 -2.90 22.33
CA ASP A 340 24.03 -3.26 20.95
C ASP A 340 24.45 -4.69 20.60
N ILE A 341 25.61 -5.17 21.09
CA ILE A 341 26.03 -6.56 20.93
C ILE A 341 25.03 -7.51 21.60
N LEU A 342 24.60 -7.22 22.83
CA LEU A 342 23.56 -7.99 23.53
C LEU A 342 22.29 -8.06 22.70
N ARG A 343 21.78 -6.92 22.25
CA ARG A 343 20.56 -6.85 21.41
C ARG A 343 20.68 -7.70 20.14
N ARG A 344 21.83 -7.67 19.46
CA ARG A 344 22.08 -8.47 18.25
C ARG A 344 22.19 -9.97 18.54
N ALA A 345 22.82 -10.34 19.65
CA ALA A 345 22.93 -11.74 20.07
C ALA A 345 21.56 -12.36 20.31
N MET A 346 20.68 -11.60 20.98
CA MET A 346 19.28 -11.99 21.20
C MET A 346 18.53 -12.16 19.87
N GLY A 347 18.65 -11.23 18.91
CA GLY A 347 17.97 -11.28 17.61
C GLY A 347 18.47 -12.39 16.67
N LYS A 348 19.76 -12.80 16.78
CA LYS A 348 20.36 -13.81 15.88
C LYS A 348 20.18 -15.26 16.37
N LYS A 349 19.58 -15.50 17.54
CA LYS A 349 19.34 -16.83 18.14
C LYS A 349 20.57 -17.75 18.24
N LYS A 350 21.78 -17.15 18.33
CA LYS A 350 23.00 -17.91 18.58
C LYS A 350 23.10 -18.25 20.05
N ARG A 351 22.65 -19.42 20.45
CA ARG A 351 22.55 -19.85 21.87
C ARG A 351 23.84 -19.62 22.68
N SER A 352 25.00 -19.93 22.11
CA SER A 352 26.28 -19.74 22.82
C SER A 352 26.61 -18.28 23.09
N GLU A 353 26.37 -17.39 22.15
CA GLU A 353 26.58 -15.95 22.30
C GLU A 353 25.56 -15.35 23.27
N LEU A 354 24.32 -15.78 23.17
CA LEU A 354 23.23 -15.32 24.05
C LEU A 354 23.54 -15.69 25.52
N GLU A 355 23.97 -16.92 25.78
CA GLU A 355 24.27 -17.38 27.15
C GLU A 355 25.45 -16.60 27.74
N LYS A 356 26.47 -16.29 26.92
CA LYS A 356 27.58 -15.44 27.32
C LYS A 356 27.12 -14.02 27.70
N GLN A 357 26.27 -13.43 26.88
CA GLN A 357 25.70 -12.09 27.13
C GLN A 357 24.81 -12.08 28.38
N LYS A 358 24.02 -13.14 28.60
CA LYS A 358 23.20 -13.32 29.81
C LYS A 358 24.07 -13.34 31.06
N GLN A 359 25.14 -14.10 31.03
CA GLN A 359 26.06 -14.15 32.17
C GLN A 359 26.72 -12.79 32.44
N ASN A 360 27.13 -12.08 31.38
CA ASN A 360 27.71 -10.73 31.51
C ASN A 360 26.68 -9.74 32.09
N PHE A 361 25.42 -9.84 31.66
CA PHE A 361 24.35 -8.99 32.17
C PHE A 361 24.10 -9.23 33.66
N ILE A 362 23.98 -10.49 34.09
CA ILE A 362 23.75 -10.85 35.48
C ILE A 362 24.93 -10.41 36.36
N ASN A 363 26.17 -10.69 35.91
CA ASN A 363 27.36 -10.31 36.68
C ASN A 363 27.48 -8.77 36.81
N GLY A 364 27.23 -8.03 35.74
CA GLY A 364 27.20 -6.56 35.78
C GLY A 364 26.16 -6.01 36.73
N ALA A 365 24.95 -6.57 36.71
CA ALA A 365 23.88 -6.16 37.60
C ALA A 365 24.20 -6.44 39.07
N VAL A 366 24.79 -7.60 39.37
CA VAL A 366 25.25 -7.94 40.74
C VAL A 366 26.32 -6.97 41.20
N ASN A 367 27.28 -6.62 40.35
CA ASN A 367 28.32 -5.64 40.67
C ASN A 367 27.75 -4.24 40.97
N ASN A 368 26.58 -3.93 40.39
CA ASN A 368 25.83 -2.70 40.66
C ASN A 368 24.88 -2.82 41.86
N GLY A 369 24.96 -3.87 42.66
CA GLY A 369 24.18 -4.07 43.88
C GLY A 369 22.80 -4.66 43.67
N ILE A 370 22.47 -5.21 42.49
CA ILE A 370 21.17 -5.85 42.19
C ILE A 370 21.25 -7.31 42.55
N ASN A 371 20.23 -7.84 43.21
CA ASN A 371 20.14 -9.26 43.55
C ASN A 371 20.19 -10.12 42.27
N LYS A 372 21.00 -11.22 42.33
CA LYS A 372 21.23 -12.13 41.20
C LYS A 372 19.92 -12.73 40.62
N GLU A 373 18.99 -13.08 41.47
CA GLU A 373 17.70 -13.68 41.06
C GLU A 373 16.83 -12.63 40.34
N VAL A 374 16.82 -11.40 40.86
CA VAL A 374 16.13 -10.28 40.21
C VAL A 374 16.73 -9.98 38.84
N ALA A 375 18.07 -9.91 38.74
CA ALA A 375 18.75 -9.70 37.45
C ALA A 375 18.44 -10.80 36.44
N ALA A 376 18.49 -12.06 36.88
CA ALA A 376 18.15 -13.22 36.04
C ALA A 376 16.66 -13.20 35.59
N GLY A 377 15.74 -12.82 36.50
CA GLY A 377 14.32 -12.68 36.19
C GLY A 377 14.05 -11.56 35.18
N ILE A 378 14.73 -10.42 35.31
CA ILE A 378 14.62 -9.31 34.33
C ILE A 378 15.18 -9.76 32.97
N PHE A 379 16.33 -10.43 32.94
CA PHE A 379 16.89 -10.93 31.67
C PHE A 379 15.92 -11.85 30.94
N LEU A 380 15.26 -12.78 31.63
CA LEU A 380 14.24 -13.66 31.03
C LEU A 380 13.03 -12.89 30.48
N LYS A 381 12.67 -11.77 31.12
CA LYS A 381 11.59 -10.91 30.63
C LYS A 381 12.00 -10.08 29.40
N ILE A 382 13.25 -9.63 29.29
CA ILE A 382 13.73 -8.83 28.13
C ILE A 382 14.13 -9.69 26.92
N GLU A 383 14.50 -10.93 27.13
CA GLU A 383 14.97 -11.84 26.06
C GLU A 383 13.98 -11.98 24.88
N PRO A 384 12.68 -12.23 25.08
CA PRO A 384 11.71 -12.27 23.99
C PRO A 384 11.59 -10.96 23.22
N PHE A 385 11.71 -9.80 23.93
CA PHE A 385 11.56 -8.49 23.32
C PHE A 385 12.75 -8.06 22.48
N ALA A 386 13.92 -8.64 22.67
CA ALA A 386 15.05 -8.40 21.79
C ALA A 386 14.86 -9.02 20.40
N GLU A 387 14.06 -10.08 20.28
CA GLU A 387 13.63 -10.63 19.00
C GLU A 387 12.50 -9.81 18.38
N TYR A 388 11.51 -9.41 19.20
CA TYR A 388 10.30 -8.72 18.77
C TYR A 388 10.36 -7.20 18.89
N GLY A 389 11.35 -6.66 19.60
CA GLY A 389 11.53 -5.22 19.77
C GLY A 389 11.68 -4.49 18.44
N PHE A 390 11.06 -3.33 18.34
CA PHE A 390 11.13 -2.50 17.14
C PHE A 390 12.20 -1.40 17.27
N ASN A 391 12.74 -0.95 16.15
CA ASN A 391 13.60 0.22 16.13
C ASN A 391 12.78 1.48 16.39
N LYS A 392 13.01 2.17 17.51
CA LYS A 392 12.29 3.38 17.90
C LYS A 392 12.48 4.52 16.90
N SER A 393 13.68 4.69 16.36
CA SER A 393 13.97 5.73 15.35
C SER A 393 13.14 5.54 14.09
N HIS A 394 13.00 4.29 13.61
CA HIS A 394 12.12 3.98 12.48
C HIS A 394 10.64 4.21 12.83
N ALA A 395 10.19 3.77 14.02
CA ALA A 395 8.82 3.96 14.46
C ALA A 395 8.45 5.44 14.60
N ALA A 396 9.37 6.27 15.10
CA ALA A 396 9.17 7.71 15.23
C ALA A 396 9.01 8.38 13.86
N ALA A 397 9.91 8.09 12.92
CA ALA A 397 9.82 8.63 11.56
C ALA A 397 8.49 8.27 10.88
N TYR A 398 8.05 7.02 11.03
CA TYR A 398 6.81 6.52 10.42
C TYR A 398 5.57 6.99 11.17
N GLY A 399 5.64 7.12 12.49
CA GLY A 399 4.59 7.74 13.29
C GLY A 399 4.33 9.20 12.90
N ILE A 400 5.39 9.95 12.57
CA ILE A 400 5.28 11.30 12.01
C ILE A 400 4.51 11.29 10.70
N ILE A 401 4.82 10.41 9.75
CA ILE A 401 4.10 10.31 8.46
C ILE A 401 2.63 9.93 8.71
N SER A 402 2.36 8.99 9.62
CA SER A 402 0.99 8.62 10.01
C SER A 402 0.22 9.81 10.55
N TYR A 403 0.83 10.58 11.44
CA TYR A 403 0.24 11.80 11.98
C TYR A 403 0.03 12.87 10.91
N GLN A 404 0.99 13.10 10.02
CA GLN A 404 0.87 14.05 8.92
C GLN A 404 -0.31 13.71 7.99
N THR A 405 -0.49 12.43 7.66
CA THR A 405 -1.66 12.00 6.88
C THR A 405 -2.97 12.20 7.63
N ALA A 406 -3.00 11.96 8.94
CA ALA A 406 -4.16 12.20 9.78
C ALA A 406 -4.48 13.71 9.88
N PHE A 407 -3.47 14.56 10.03
CA PHE A 407 -3.61 16.02 10.03
C PHE A 407 -4.20 16.52 8.71
N LEU A 408 -3.64 16.07 7.57
CA LEU A 408 -4.15 16.45 6.25
C LEU A 408 -5.60 16.00 6.06
N LYS A 409 -5.96 14.81 6.50
CA LYS A 409 -7.33 14.33 6.43
C LYS A 409 -8.28 15.10 7.35
N THR A 410 -7.81 15.53 8.52
CA THR A 410 -8.62 16.31 9.49
C THR A 410 -8.96 17.70 8.96
N TYR A 411 -7.97 18.41 8.41
CA TYR A 411 -8.11 19.83 8.03
C TYR A 411 -8.35 20.07 6.54
N TYR A 412 -7.90 19.14 5.68
CA TYR A 412 -7.96 19.24 4.23
C TYR A 412 -8.43 17.92 3.58
N PRO A 413 -9.58 17.35 4.02
CA PRO A 413 -10.01 16.02 3.62
C PRO A 413 -10.19 15.90 2.10
N LYS A 414 -10.72 16.90 1.43
CA LYS A 414 -10.93 16.89 -0.03
C LYS A 414 -9.61 16.81 -0.79
N GLU A 415 -8.67 17.66 -0.44
CA GLU A 415 -7.35 17.74 -1.06
C GLU A 415 -6.55 16.45 -0.80
N PHE A 416 -6.62 15.91 0.42
CA PHE A 416 -5.97 14.65 0.79
C PHE A 416 -6.55 13.45 0.04
N ILE A 417 -7.89 13.35 -0.03
CA ILE A 417 -8.54 12.25 -0.75
C ILE A 417 -8.30 12.38 -2.26
N ALA A 418 -8.33 13.58 -2.84
CA ALA A 418 -8.02 13.78 -4.26
C ALA A 418 -6.60 13.30 -4.61
N ALA A 419 -5.61 13.69 -3.82
CA ALA A 419 -4.23 13.25 -4.00
C ALA A 419 -4.08 11.72 -3.82
N SER A 420 -4.79 11.12 -2.84
CA SER A 420 -4.78 9.68 -2.60
C SER A 420 -5.41 8.91 -3.74
N MET A 421 -6.58 9.33 -4.22
CA MET A 421 -7.28 8.72 -5.35
C MET A 421 -6.46 8.83 -6.64
N THR A 422 -5.78 9.96 -6.88
CA THR A 422 -4.90 10.13 -8.06
C THR A 422 -3.74 9.12 -8.03
N MET A 423 -3.15 8.90 -6.87
CA MET A 423 -2.08 7.90 -6.72
C MET A 423 -2.57 6.45 -6.83
N ASP A 424 -3.84 6.19 -6.56
CA ASP A 424 -4.47 4.88 -6.67
C ASP A 424 -5.45 4.79 -7.86
N ILE A 425 -5.28 5.62 -8.88
CA ILE A 425 -6.22 5.81 -10.00
C ILE A 425 -6.53 4.50 -10.76
N SER A 426 -5.62 3.56 -10.81
CA SER A 426 -5.80 2.24 -11.42
C SER A 426 -6.41 1.19 -10.48
N ASN A 427 -6.60 1.50 -9.19
CA ASN A 427 -7.09 0.57 -8.18
C ASN A 427 -8.55 0.86 -7.82
N GLN A 428 -9.47 0.23 -8.52
CA GLN A 428 -10.92 0.44 -8.37
C GLN A 428 -11.43 0.19 -6.94
N ASN A 429 -10.84 -0.77 -6.21
CA ASN A 429 -11.25 -1.03 -4.82
C ASN A 429 -10.90 0.15 -3.91
N LYS A 430 -9.71 0.72 -4.07
CA LYS A 430 -9.30 1.92 -3.32
C LYS A 430 -10.12 3.15 -3.72
N LEU A 431 -10.39 3.33 -5.02
CA LEU A 431 -11.26 4.41 -5.48
C LEU A 431 -12.65 4.32 -4.85
N SER A 432 -13.24 3.12 -4.78
CA SER A 432 -14.53 2.88 -4.12
C SER A 432 -14.49 3.24 -2.62
N GLU A 433 -13.44 2.80 -1.89
CA GLU A 433 -13.26 3.14 -0.45
C GLU A 433 -13.20 4.66 -0.23
N PHE A 434 -12.43 5.38 -1.05
CA PHE A 434 -12.31 6.84 -0.96
C PHE A 434 -13.60 7.55 -1.38
N TYR A 435 -14.33 7.02 -2.36
CA TYR A 435 -15.61 7.58 -2.79
C TYR A 435 -16.65 7.50 -1.67
N GLU A 436 -16.76 6.36 -0.98
CA GLU A 436 -17.63 6.23 0.19
C GLU A 436 -17.21 7.16 1.34
N GLU A 437 -15.90 7.35 1.52
CA GLU A 437 -15.39 8.32 2.49
C GLU A 437 -15.80 9.76 2.16
N LEU A 438 -15.75 10.18 0.87
CA LEU A 438 -16.23 11.48 0.44
C LEU A 438 -17.73 11.66 0.67
N LYS A 439 -18.54 10.64 0.42
CA LYS A 439 -19.99 10.65 0.71
C LYS A 439 -20.24 10.82 2.20
N ARG A 440 -19.51 10.08 3.05
CA ARG A 440 -19.59 10.20 4.51
C ARG A 440 -19.23 11.61 5.01
N LEU A 441 -18.29 12.26 4.35
CA LEU A 441 -17.89 13.65 4.63
C LEU A 441 -18.85 14.68 4.02
N LYS A 442 -19.90 14.23 3.31
CA LYS A 442 -20.89 15.08 2.62
C LYS A 442 -20.27 16.06 1.64
N VAL A 443 -19.22 15.64 0.94
CA VAL A 443 -18.58 16.44 -0.10
C VAL A 443 -19.40 16.38 -1.37
N GLU A 444 -19.65 17.53 -2.02
CA GLU A 444 -20.29 17.58 -3.34
C GLU A 444 -19.35 17.00 -4.40
N ILE A 445 -19.72 15.86 -4.99
CA ILE A 445 -18.92 15.17 -5.99
C ILE A 445 -19.49 15.44 -7.38
N ILE A 446 -18.69 16.06 -8.24
CA ILE A 446 -18.98 16.17 -9.67
C ILE A 446 -18.63 14.84 -10.32
N ARG A 447 -19.66 14.17 -10.84
CA ARG A 447 -19.55 12.90 -11.56
C ARG A 447 -18.73 13.07 -12.84
N PRO A 448 -18.28 11.97 -13.50
CA PRO A 448 -17.58 12.08 -14.77
C PRO A 448 -18.33 13.00 -15.74
N ASN A 449 -17.64 14.04 -16.21
CA ASN A 449 -18.20 15.03 -17.13
C ASN A 449 -17.06 15.55 -18.02
N ILE A 450 -17.24 15.38 -19.33
CA ILE A 450 -16.20 15.75 -20.31
C ILE A 450 -15.90 17.25 -20.30
N ASN A 451 -16.87 18.09 -19.89
CA ASN A 451 -16.74 19.53 -19.85
C ASN A 451 -16.29 20.10 -18.50
N GLU A 452 -16.30 19.31 -17.43
CA GLU A 452 -15.99 19.80 -16.09
C GLU A 452 -14.83 19.05 -15.42
N CYS A 453 -14.72 17.73 -15.66
CA CYS A 453 -13.74 16.88 -15.02
C CYS A 453 -12.35 16.94 -15.70
N PHE A 454 -11.35 16.34 -15.06
CA PHE A 454 -9.96 16.41 -15.45
C PHE A 454 -9.36 15.00 -15.55
N GLU A 455 -8.10 14.93 -16.00
CA GLU A 455 -7.35 13.68 -16.06
C GLU A 455 -7.16 13.04 -14.66
N ASP A 456 -6.89 13.90 -13.66
CA ASP A 456 -6.71 13.54 -12.25
C ASP A 456 -7.89 14.02 -11.41
N PHE A 457 -7.99 13.50 -10.17
CA PHE A 457 -8.94 14.01 -9.19
C PHE A 457 -8.55 15.43 -8.76
N ARG A 458 -9.49 16.35 -8.83
CA ARG A 458 -9.26 17.77 -8.47
C ARG A 458 -10.31 18.27 -7.50
N THR A 459 -9.97 19.35 -6.81
CA THR A 459 -10.85 20.02 -5.85
C THR A 459 -10.98 21.51 -6.18
N SER A 460 -12.15 22.06 -5.94
CA SER A 460 -12.39 23.51 -5.83
C SER A 460 -12.91 23.82 -4.42
N GLU A 461 -13.40 25.04 -4.17
CA GLU A 461 -13.84 25.47 -2.84
C GLU A 461 -14.86 24.51 -2.21
N ASN A 462 -15.88 24.10 -2.96
CA ASN A 462 -16.96 23.24 -2.46
C ASN A 462 -17.13 21.92 -3.21
N LYS A 463 -16.39 21.72 -4.31
CA LYS A 463 -16.59 20.58 -5.22
C LYS A 463 -15.37 19.69 -5.29
N PHE A 464 -15.64 18.41 -5.49
CA PHE A 464 -14.67 17.36 -5.79
C PHE A 464 -14.95 16.82 -7.19
N TYR A 465 -14.00 16.92 -8.11
CA TYR A 465 -14.14 16.48 -9.49
C TYR A 465 -13.60 15.08 -9.66
N TYR A 466 -14.43 14.16 -10.16
CA TYR A 466 -14.00 12.80 -10.48
C TYR A 466 -13.01 12.81 -11.65
N ALA A 467 -11.95 12.01 -11.55
CA ALA A 467 -10.95 11.91 -12.61
C ALA A 467 -11.46 11.09 -13.80
N LEU A 468 -11.43 11.64 -15.01
CA LEU A 468 -11.75 10.88 -16.22
C LEU A 468 -10.73 9.77 -16.50
N GLY A 469 -9.46 9.97 -16.08
CA GLY A 469 -8.42 8.94 -16.11
C GLY A 469 -8.64 7.77 -15.14
N GLY A 470 -9.57 7.90 -14.18
CA GLY A 470 -9.99 6.83 -13.27
C GLY A 470 -11.02 5.87 -13.86
N ILE A 471 -11.54 6.14 -15.05
CA ILE A 471 -12.47 5.29 -15.78
C ILE A 471 -11.69 4.16 -16.45
N LYS A 472 -12.18 2.92 -16.33
CA LYS A 472 -11.51 1.75 -16.95
C LYS A 472 -11.39 1.91 -18.47
N ALA A 473 -10.27 1.43 -18.99
CA ALA A 473 -9.91 1.46 -20.40
C ALA A 473 -9.74 2.88 -20.99
N VAL A 474 -9.79 3.92 -20.17
CA VAL A 474 -9.55 5.30 -20.58
C VAL A 474 -8.09 5.67 -20.29
N GLY A 475 -7.33 5.98 -21.33
CA GLY A 475 -5.91 6.33 -21.24
C GLY A 475 -5.69 7.74 -20.69
N TYR A 476 -4.77 7.89 -19.74
CA TYR A 476 -4.44 9.17 -19.13
C TYR A 476 -4.01 10.23 -20.14
N GLU A 477 -3.11 9.89 -21.07
CA GLU A 477 -2.59 10.79 -22.10
C GLU A 477 -3.69 11.28 -23.05
N ALA A 478 -4.58 10.37 -23.48
CA ALA A 478 -5.71 10.72 -24.32
C ALA A 478 -6.65 11.74 -23.63
N ILE A 479 -6.94 11.53 -22.36
CA ILE A 479 -7.74 12.47 -21.58
C ILE A 479 -7.02 13.80 -21.40
N SER A 480 -5.73 13.80 -21.17
CA SER A 480 -4.94 15.06 -21.05
C SER A 480 -5.04 15.88 -22.34
N ASN A 481 -4.99 15.25 -23.52
CA ASN A 481 -5.14 15.90 -24.80
C ASN A 481 -6.56 16.48 -25.00
N ILE A 482 -7.59 15.70 -24.63
CA ILE A 482 -9.00 16.15 -24.66
C ILE A 482 -9.21 17.38 -23.76
N ILE A 483 -8.65 17.37 -22.56
CA ILE A 483 -8.75 18.48 -21.61
C ILE A 483 -8.00 19.71 -22.11
N LYS A 484 -6.83 19.50 -22.71
CA LYS A 484 -6.07 20.57 -23.34
C LYS A 484 -6.88 21.24 -24.44
N GLU A 485 -7.46 20.46 -25.37
CA GLU A 485 -8.32 20.96 -26.43
C GLU A 485 -9.49 21.78 -25.87
N ARG A 486 -10.17 21.26 -24.84
CA ARG A 486 -11.25 21.97 -24.14
C ARG A 486 -10.76 23.27 -23.49
N THR A 487 -9.55 23.30 -22.95
CA THR A 487 -8.98 24.48 -22.27
C THR A 487 -8.63 25.57 -23.28
N ASP A 488 -8.06 25.17 -24.39
CA ASP A 488 -7.58 26.09 -25.43
C ASP A 488 -8.74 26.65 -26.27
N ASN A 489 -9.76 25.85 -26.57
CA ASN A 489 -10.84 26.17 -27.52
C ASN A 489 -12.26 26.21 -26.89
N GLY A 490 -12.36 26.13 -25.57
CA GLY A 490 -13.61 26.20 -24.81
C GLY A 490 -14.35 24.87 -24.69
N LYS A 491 -15.43 24.87 -23.89
CA LYS A 491 -16.27 23.69 -23.64
C LYS A 491 -16.85 23.12 -24.93
N PHE A 492 -17.02 21.80 -24.98
CA PHE A 492 -17.73 21.12 -26.07
C PHE A 492 -19.22 21.45 -25.99
N LYS A 493 -19.81 21.83 -27.13
CA LYS A 493 -21.21 22.26 -27.22
C LYS A 493 -22.16 21.10 -27.52
N SER A 494 -21.67 20.09 -28.23
CA SER A 494 -22.42 18.88 -28.63
C SER A 494 -21.46 17.71 -28.82
N ILE A 495 -22.00 16.51 -29.01
CA ILE A 495 -21.23 15.32 -29.40
C ILE A 495 -20.53 15.56 -30.73
N ASN A 496 -21.20 16.22 -31.67
CA ASN A 496 -20.62 16.53 -32.95
C ASN A 496 -19.42 17.49 -32.82
N ASP A 497 -19.54 18.54 -32.03
CA ASP A 497 -18.43 19.46 -31.71
C ASP A 497 -17.24 18.71 -31.09
N PHE A 498 -17.50 17.78 -30.17
CA PHE A 498 -16.47 16.91 -29.59
C PHE A 498 -15.74 16.10 -30.66
N ILE A 499 -16.48 15.37 -31.50
CA ILE A 499 -15.91 14.51 -32.55
C ILE A 499 -15.10 15.31 -33.58
N ASN A 500 -15.55 16.51 -33.95
CA ASN A 500 -14.90 17.38 -34.94
C ASN A 500 -13.57 17.98 -34.42
N ARG A 501 -13.42 18.10 -33.10
CA ARG A 501 -12.26 18.76 -32.48
C ARG A 501 -11.21 17.78 -31.97
N ILE A 502 -11.59 16.56 -31.60
CA ILE A 502 -10.65 15.62 -31.00
C ILE A 502 -9.86 14.84 -32.05
N ASN A 503 -8.56 14.69 -31.79
CA ASN A 503 -7.68 13.88 -32.62
C ASN A 503 -8.11 12.39 -32.56
N PRO A 504 -8.34 11.73 -33.70
CA PRO A 504 -8.74 10.31 -33.71
C PRO A 504 -7.71 9.34 -33.10
N LYS A 505 -6.48 9.78 -32.85
CA LYS A 505 -5.46 9.01 -32.10
C LYS A 505 -5.74 8.98 -30.61
N ASP A 506 -6.43 9.99 -30.08
CA ASP A 506 -6.76 10.13 -28.66
C ASP A 506 -8.07 9.45 -28.30
N ILE A 507 -8.83 8.94 -29.28
CA ILE A 507 -10.09 8.23 -29.06
C ILE A 507 -10.05 6.86 -29.76
N ASN A 508 -10.33 5.82 -29.01
CA ASN A 508 -10.58 4.48 -29.56
C ASN A 508 -11.92 3.94 -29.03
N LYS A 509 -12.36 2.81 -29.57
CA LYS A 509 -13.65 2.21 -29.21
C LYS A 509 -13.80 2.01 -27.70
N LEU A 510 -12.81 1.40 -27.06
CA LEU A 510 -12.85 1.10 -25.61
C LEU A 510 -12.88 2.36 -24.74
N GLN A 511 -12.14 3.41 -25.12
CA GLN A 511 -12.14 4.69 -24.41
C GLN A 511 -13.50 5.38 -24.49
N LEU A 512 -14.10 5.45 -25.70
CA LEU A 512 -15.42 6.05 -25.87
C LEU A 512 -16.50 5.24 -25.14
N GLU A 513 -16.46 3.90 -25.22
CA GLU A 513 -17.34 3.02 -24.45
C GLU A 513 -17.24 3.27 -22.95
N GLY A 514 -16.04 3.39 -22.41
CA GLY A 514 -15.79 3.69 -21.00
C GLY A 514 -16.37 5.04 -20.59
N LEU A 515 -16.10 6.09 -21.37
CA LEU A 515 -16.63 7.45 -21.12
C LEU A 515 -18.17 7.51 -21.19
N VAL A 516 -18.77 6.86 -22.18
CA VAL A 516 -20.24 6.81 -22.33
C VAL A 516 -20.87 6.05 -21.16
N LYS A 517 -20.38 4.86 -20.84
CA LYS A 517 -20.87 4.05 -19.70
C LYS A 517 -20.77 4.81 -18.38
N ALA A 518 -19.71 5.56 -18.16
CA ALA A 518 -19.51 6.37 -16.96
C ALA A 518 -20.35 7.67 -16.93
N GLY A 519 -21.06 7.98 -18.00
CA GLY A 519 -21.89 9.19 -18.09
C GLY A 519 -21.10 10.48 -18.36
N ALA A 520 -19.86 10.39 -18.87
CA ALA A 520 -19.02 11.56 -19.11
C ALA A 520 -19.63 12.53 -20.14
N PHE A 521 -20.51 12.08 -20.99
CA PHE A 521 -21.19 12.86 -22.03
C PHE A 521 -22.61 13.28 -21.67
N ASP A 522 -23.15 12.93 -20.48
CA ASP A 522 -24.56 13.20 -20.11
C ASP A 522 -24.94 14.69 -20.21
N SER A 523 -23.96 15.59 -20.06
CA SER A 523 -24.20 17.04 -20.26
C SER A 523 -24.34 17.47 -21.72
N LEU A 524 -23.97 16.61 -22.67
CA LEU A 524 -24.08 16.86 -24.11
C LEU A 524 -25.25 16.05 -24.72
N ASN A 525 -25.44 14.83 -24.25
CA ASN A 525 -26.56 13.93 -24.58
C ASN A 525 -26.68 12.90 -23.45
N ASP A 526 -27.84 12.80 -22.84
CA ASP A 526 -28.12 11.96 -21.67
C ASP A 526 -28.56 10.53 -22.05
N ASN A 527 -28.87 10.27 -23.33
CA ASN A 527 -29.16 8.91 -23.84
C ASN A 527 -27.84 8.15 -24.07
N ARG A 528 -27.40 7.43 -23.04
CA ARG A 528 -26.14 6.68 -23.08
C ARG A 528 -26.18 5.50 -24.06
N GLN A 529 -27.32 4.82 -24.25
CA GLN A 529 -27.44 3.73 -25.19
C GLN A 529 -27.26 4.23 -26.62
N ALA A 530 -27.95 5.30 -26.98
CA ALA A 530 -27.82 5.91 -28.29
C ALA A 530 -26.39 6.32 -28.62
N LEU A 531 -25.69 6.94 -27.64
CA LEU A 531 -24.29 7.28 -27.81
C LEU A 531 -23.40 6.04 -27.96
N PHE A 532 -23.64 5.00 -27.16
CA PHE A 532 -22.86 3.77 -27.18
C PHE A 532 -22.95 3.06 -28.53
N ASP A 533 -24.14 2.93 -29.09
CA ASP A 533 -24.36 2.28 -30.38
C ASP A 533 -23.80 3.11 -31.55
N SER A 534 -23.69 4.42 -31.38
CA SER A 534 -23.16 5.35 -32.39
C SER A 534 -21.60 5.45 -32.39
N ILE A 535 -20.89 4.84 -31.43
CA ILE A 535 -19.43 4.91 -31.31
C ILE A 535 -18.70 4.52 -32.62
N PRO A 536 -19.06 3.45 -33.35
CA PRO A 536 -18.40 3.13 -34.61
C PRO A 536 -18.46 4.27 -35.63
N SER A 537 -19.63 4.92 -35.74
CA SER A 537 -19.82 6.09 -36.63
C SER A 537 -18.98 7.29 -36.21
N PHE A 538 -18.88 7.54 -34.90
CA PHE A 538 -18.03 8.60 -34.34
C PHE A 538 -16.56 8.44 -34.74
N ILE A 539 -16.03 7.21 -34.64
CA ILE A 539 -14.65 6.91 -34.98
C ILE A 539 -14.38 7.11 -36.48
N ILE A 540 -15.30 6.65 -37.33
CA ILE A 540 -15.17 6.81 -38.79
C ILE A 540 -15.18 8.28 -39.17
N LYS A 541 -16.15 9.05 -38.64
CA LYS A 541 -16.25 10.49 -38.92
C LYS A 541 -15.00 11.24 -38.46
N SER A 542 -14.53 11.01 -37.22
CA SER A 542 -13.32 11.69 -36.71
C SER A 542 -12.08 11.38 -37.59
N LYS A 543 -11.92 10.16 -38.06
CA LYS A 543 -10.82 9.80 -38.98
C LYS A 543 -10.89 10.53 -40.31
N ASN A 544 -12.06 10.49 -40.94
CA ASN A 544 -12.29 11.16 -42.24
C ASN A 544 -12.00 12.67 -42.14
N LEU A 545 -12.50 13.32 -41.09
CA LEU A 545 -12.26 14.75 -40.88
C LEU A 545 -10.76 15.09 -40.66
N PHE A 546 -10.05 14.21 -39.96
CA PHE A 546 -8.63 14.40 -39.70
C PHE A 546 -7.78 14.15 -40.96
N GLU A 547 -8.12 13.14 -41.76
CA GLU A 547 -7.49 12.87 -43.06
C GLU A 547 -7.72 14.01 -44.03
N ASN A 548 -8.94 14.54 -44.14
CA ASN A 548 -9.26 15.69 -44.99
C ASN A 548 -8.48 16.94 -44.58
N LYS A 549 -8.38 17.22 -43.29
CA LYS A 549 -7.56 18.34 -42.76
C LYS A 549 -6.07 18.18 -43.07
N SER A 550 -5.54 16.95 -43.03
CA SER A 550 -4.12 16.66 -43.24
C SER A 550 -3.70 16.73 -44.74
N THR A 551 -4.62 16.48 -45.64
CA THR A 551 -4.36 16.45 -47.10
C THR A 551 -4.69 17.77 -47.80
N ASN A 552 -5.20 18.78 -47.06
CA ASN A 552 -5.74 20.03 -47.63
C ASN A 552 -6.76 19.78 -48.79
N GLN A 553 -7.41 18.64 -48.81
CA GLN A 553 -8.50 18.38 -49.71
C GLN A 553 -9.75 19.11 -49.23
N ILE A 554 -10.16 20.11 -49.96
CA ILE A 554 -11.47 20.74 -49.81
C ILE A 554 -12.45 19.78 -50.44
N ASP A 555 -13.44 19.32 -49.68
CA ASP A 555 -14.54 18.54 -50.22
C ASP A 555 -15.29 19.39 -51.24
N LEU A 556 -15.31 18.94 -52.49
CA LEU A 556 -15.89 19.70 -53.62
C LEU A 556 -17.41 19.84 -53.50
N PHE A 557 -18.02 19.13 -52.60
CA PHE A 557 -19.47 19.10 -52.31
C PHE A 557 -19.77 19.62 -50.91
N GLY A 558 -19.20 20.77 -50.57
CA GLY A 558 -19.37 21.51 -49.30
C GLY A 558 -20.47 20.95 -48.38
N ASP A 559 -20.06 20.05 -47.52
CA ASP A 559 -20.92 19.49 -46.45
C ASP A 559 -21.05 20.47 -45.26
N ASP A 560 -21.10 21.78 -45.56
CA ASP A 560 -21.24 22.82 -44.51
C ASP A 560 -22.70 22.95 -44.01
N ASP A 561 -23.68 22.23 -44.59
CA ASP A 561 -25.10 22.37 -44.27
C ASP A 561 -25.89 21.05 -44.10
N ILE A 562 -25.21 19.91 -43.91
CA ILE A 562 -25.96 18.76 -43.39
C ILE A 562 -26.11 19.01 -41.89
N GLU A 563 -27.26 19.51 -41.48
CA GLU A 563 -27.72 19.47 -40.09
C GLU A 563 -27.52 18.05 -39.57
N ASP A 564 -26.53 17.90 -38.70
CA ASP A 564 -25.95 16.65 -38.24
C ASP A 564 -26.81 15.97 -37.16
N ASP A 565 -28.15 16.08 -37.26
CA ASP A 565 -29.10 15.44 -36.33
C ASP A 565 -29.08 13.90 -36.41
N ASN A 566 -28.37 13.31 -37.38
CA ASN A 566 -28.41 11.85 -37.65
C ASN A 566 -27.17 11.07 -37.14
N LEU A 567 -26.24 11.68 -36.44
CA LEU A 567 -25.05 10.97 -35.93
C LEU A 567 -25.36 10.06 -34.74
N VAL A 568 -26.38 10.42 -33.97
CA VAL A 568 -26.81 9.65 -32.80
C VAL A 568 -28.08 8.90 -33.12
N SER A 569 -28.08 7.60 -32.92
CA SER A 569 -29.26 6.75 -33.14
C SER A 569 -30.44 7.20 -32.30
N VAL A 570 -31.63 7.23 -32.89
CA VAL A 570 -32.88 7.53 -32.15
C VAL A 570 -33.43 6.25 -31.56
N ILE A 571 -33.00 5.93 -30.34
CA ILE A 571 -33.43 4.73 -29.60
C ILE A 571 -33.72 5.10 -28.14
N GLU A 572 -34.43 4.25 -27.42
CA GLU A 572 -34.62 4.41 -25.99
C GLU A 572 -33.31 4.18 -25.24
N ASP A 573 -33.11 4.88 -24.13
CA ASP A 573 -31.93 4.69 -23.27
C ASP A 573 -32.00 3.37 -22.48
N TRP A 574 -30.88 2.91 -22.00
CA TRP A 574 -30.81 1.77 -21.09
C TRP A 574 -31.78 1.92 -19.92
N LYS A 575 -32.41 0.82 -19.54
CA LYS A 575 -33.21 0.79 -18.31
C LYS A 575 -32.34 1.12 -17.12
N PHE A 576 -32.94 1.60 -16.04
CA PHE A 576 -32.23 2.06 -14.84
C PHE A 576 -31.17 1.06 -14.32
N GLU A 577 -31.53 -0.20 -14.20
CA GLU A 577 -30.63 -1.26 -13.72
C GLU A 577 -29.47 -1.52 -14.70
N GLU A 578 -29.75 -1.56 -15.99
CA GLU A 578 -28.73 -1.75 -17.02
C GLU A 578 -27.79 -0.56 -17.07
N ARG A 579 -28.29 0.66 -16.99
CA ARG A 579 -27.50 1.90 -16.94
C ARG A 579 -26.54 1.88 -15.76
N LEU A 580 -26.98 1.48 -14.55
CA LEU A 580 -26.13 1.34 -13.38
C LEU A 580 -25.13 0.19 -13.52
N SER A 581 -25.52 -0.93 -14.12
CA SER A 581 -24.60 -2.04 -14.40
C SER A 581 -23.47 -1.62 -15.34
N LYS A 582 -23.77 -0.89 -16.42
CA LYS A 582 -22.78 -0.33 -17.35
C LYS A 582 -21.86 0.67 -16.68
N GLU A 583 -22.41 1.53 -15.82
CA GLU A 583 -21.63 2.46 -15.02
C GLU A 583 -20.65 1.71 -14.09
N PHE A 584 -21.13 0.68 -13.40
CA PHE A 584 -20.30 -0.17 -12.55
C PHE A 584 -19.20 -0.88 -13.33
N GLU A 585 -19.47 -1.38 -14.54
CA GLU A 585 -18.45 -1.97 -15.41
C GLU A 585 -17.27 -1.01 -15.66
N SER A 586 -17.56 0.28 -15.89
CA SER A 586 -16.56 1.28 -16.27
C SER A 586 -15.90 1.98 -15.09
N VAL A 587 -16.65 2.25 -14.03
CA VAL A 587 -16.16 2.98 -12.84
C VAL A 587 -15.71 2.04 -11.73
N GLY A 588 -16.36 0.87 -11.58
CA GLY A 588 -16.07 -0.14 -10.55
C GLY A 588 -16.88 0.01 -9.27
N PHE A 589 -17.77 1.02 -9.20
CA PHE A 589 -18.74 1.26 -8.15
C PHE A 589 -19.86 2.17 -8.68
N PHE A 590 -20.96 2.27 -7.94
CA PHE A 590 -22.09 3.10 -8.33
C PHE A 590 -21.83 4.56 -7.99
N ILE A 591 -21.87 5.44 -8.99
CA ILE A 591 -21.57 6.86 -8.83
C ILE A 591 -22.79 7.77 -9.07
N SER A 592 -23.72 7.37 -9.97
CA SER A 592 -24.90 8.18 -10.29
C SER A 592 -26.03 7.91 -9.31
N ASP A 593 -26.31 6.67 -9.01
CA ASP A 593 -27.38 6.22 -8.14
C ASP A 593 -27.04 4.83 -7.59
N HIS A 594 -27.85 4.30 -6.69
CA HIS A 594 -27.68 2.95 -6.14
C HIS A 594 -28.86 2.06 -6.52
N PRO A 595 -28.65 0.79 -6.93
CA PRO A 595 -29.74 -0.11 -7.32
C PRO A 595 -30.84 -0.26 -6.28
N LEU A 596 -30.49 -0.15 -4.99
CA LEU A 596 -31.45 -0.27 -3.90
C LEU A 596 -32.38 0.95 -3.73
N ASN A 597 -32.08 2.10 -4.35
CA ASN A 597 -32.91 3.29 -4.19
C ASN A 597 -34.33 3.09 -4.75
N GLN A 598 -34.50 2.26 -5.76
CA GLN A 598 -35.84 1.90 -6.30
C GLN A 598 -36.68 1.08 -5.31
N PHE A 599 -36.09 0.45 -4.32
CA PHE A 599 -36.77 -0.38 -3.33
C PHE A 599 -36.88 0.29 -1.96
N LYS A 600 -36.49 1.54 -1.83
CA LYS A 600 -36.35 2.25 -0.55
C LYS A 600 -37.67 2.35 0.23
N ASP A 601 -38.80 2.42 -0.48
CA ASP A 601 -40.12 2.48 0.13
C ASP A 601 -40.50 1.18 0.87
N PHE A 602 -39.91 0.06 0.44
CA PHE A 602 -40.15 -1.24 1.09
C PHE A 602 -39.28 -1.47 2.33
N PHE A 603 -38.24 -0.66 2.55
CA PHE A 603 -37.27 -0.88 3.63
C PHE A 603 -37.93 -0.85 5.01
N LYS A 604 -38.96 -0.02 5.18
CA LYS A 604 -39.70 0.06 6.44
C LYS A 604 -40.54 -1.18 6.69
N ASP A 605 -41.18 -1.73 5.63
CA ASP A 605 -42.07 -2.89 5.73
C ASP A 605 -41.30 -4.17 6.05
N TYR A 606 -40.03 -4.26 5.59
CA TYR A 606 -39.16 -5.41 5.81
C TYR A 606 -38.17 -5.17 6.97
N GLU A 607 -38.33 -4.10 7.74
CA GLU A 607 -37.45 -3.73 8.88
C GLU A 607 -35.96 -3.76 8.50
N ILE A 608 -35.63 -3.21 7.30
CA ILE A 608 -34.26 -3.21 6.78
C ILE A 608 -33.39 -2.25 7.61
N THR A 609 -32.31 -2.78 8.15
CA THR A 609 -31.25 -2.02 8.82
C THR A 609 -30.03 -1.91 7.89
N ASP A 610 -29.41 -0.75 7.81
CA ASP A 610 -28.17 -0.60 7.07
C ASP A 610 -26.98 -1.22 7.83
N TYR A 611 -25.98 -1.65 7.07
CA TYR A 611 -24.81 -2.34 7.62
C TYR A 611 -24.02 -1.48 8.61
N GLN A 612 -23.96 -0.17 8.40
CA GLN A 612 -23.24 0.73 9.30
C GLN A 612 -23.92 0.80 10.66
N THR A 613 -25.24 0.89 10.70
CA THR A 613 -26.03 0.85 11.93
C THR A 613 -25.89 -0.49 12.64
N LEU A 614 -25.96 -1.60 11.92
CA LEU A 614 -25.78 -2.93 12.47
C LEU A 614 -24.37 -3.09 13.10
N ASN A 615 -23.33 -2.68 12.38
CA ASN A 615 -21.94 -2.83 12.83
C ASN A 615 -21.58 -1.96 14.03
N ASN A 616 -22.30 -0.86 14.23
CA ASN A 616 -22.08 0.05 15.37
C ASN A 616 -22.93 -0.28 16.59
N SER A 617 -23.82 -1.28 16.51
CA SER A 617 -24.78 -1.63 17.56
C SER A 617 -24.36 -2.92 18.26
N GLU A 618 -23.96 -2.83 19.53
CA GLU A 618 -23.58 -4.00 20.34
C GLU A 618 -24.76 -4.93 20.70
N ASN A 619 -26.00 -4.48 20.53
CA ASN A 619 -27.21 -5.18 21.00
C ASN A 619 -28.03 -5.87 19.93
N ILE A 620 -27.69 -5.72 18.63
CA ILE A 620 -28.44 -6.33 17.53
C ILE A 620 -27.84 -7.67 17.22
N LYS A 621 -28.59 -8.77 17.49
CA LYS A 621 -28.15 -10.15 17.21
C LYS A 621 -28.55 -10.61 15.81
N ASP A 622 -29.75 -10.22 15.36
CA ASP A 622 -30.34 -10.58 14.07
C ASP A 622 -30.92 -9.32 13.44
N SER A 623 -30.71 -9.14 12.13
CA SER A 623 -31.26 -8.01 11.38
C SER A 623 -31.42 -8.36 9.91
N ASN A 624 -32.40 -7.72 9.27
CA ASN A 624 -32.58 -7.77 7.83
C ASN A 624 -31.76 -6.68 7.17
N ILE A 625 -30.94 -7.06 6.19
CA ILE A 625 -30.13 -6.15 5.40
C ILE A 625 -30.53 -6.26 3.94
N ALA A 626 -30.81 -5.15 3.28
CA ALA A 626 -30.91 -5.09 1.83
C ALA A 626 -29.55 -4.72 1.23
N ALA A 627 -29.05 -5.54 0.32
CA ALA A 627 -27.75 -5.30 -0.30
C ALA A 627 -27.72 -5.78 -1.76
N THR A 628 -26.91 -5.11 -2.57
CA THR A 628 -26.60 -5.54 -3.95
C THR A 628 -25.32 -6.36 -3.94
N LEU A 629 -25.32 -7.53 -4.56
CA LEU A 629 -24.15 -8.39 -4.72
C LEU A 629 -23.20 -7.78 -5.76
N LEU A 630 -21.98 -7.47 -5.35
CA LEU A 630 -20.94 -6.94 -6.23
C LEU A 630 -20.02 -8.03 -6.74
N LYS A 631 -19.75 -9.04 -5.91
CA LYS A 631 -18.84 -10.13 -6.24
C LYS A 631 -19.04 -11.31 -5.30
N ILE A 632 -18.93 -12.52 -5.86
CA ILE A 632 -18.88 -13.76 -5.09
C ILE A 632 -17.52 -14.45 -5.29
N GLN A 633 -16.95 -14.98 -4.21
CA GLN A 633 -15.72 -15.77 -4.22
C GLN A 633 -15.93 -17.05 -3.43
N GLU A 634 -16.07 -18.18 -4.12
CA GLU A 634 -16.10 -19.47 -3.46
C GLU A 634 -14.68 -19.93 -3.10
N ARG A 635 -14.51 -20.44 -1.88
CA ARG A 635 -13.26 -20.98 -1.36
C ARG A 635 -13.52 -22.29 -0.60
N LYS A 636 -12.45 -23.03 -0.31
CA LYS A 636 -12.50 -24.22 0.54
C LYS A 636 -11.70 -24.00 1.81
N THR A 637 -12.27 -24.44 2.92
CA THR A 637 -11.56 -24.52 4.21
C THR A 637 -10.47 -25.57 4.16
N ALA A 638 -9.56 -25.59 5.15
CA ALA A 638 -8.54 -26.62 5.29
C ALA A 638 -9.15 -28.05 5.43
N LYS A 639 -10.39 -28.15 5.91
CA LYS A 639 -11.15 -29.40 6.02
C LYS A 639 -11.89 -29.79 4.73
N GLY A 640 -11.77 -29.00 3.65
CA GLY A 640 -12.40 -29.28 2.35
C GLY A 640 -13.82 -28.72 2.19
N ASN A 641 -14.43 -28.13 3.21
CA ASN A 641 -15.77 -27.55 3.15
C ASN A 641 -15.76 -26.26 2.32
N SER A 642 -16.72 -26.11 1.42
CA SER A 642 -16.89 -24.88 0.63
C SER A 642 -17.49 -23.77 1.47
N TYR A 643 -17.06 -22.54 1.23
CA TYR A 643 -17.67 -21.32 1.75
C TYR A 643 -17.54 -20.21 0.70
N ALA A 644 -18.41 -19.23 0.74
CA ALA A 644 -18.35 -18.06 -0.13
C ALA A 644 -18.06 -16.79 0.66
N ILE A 645 -17.30 -15.90 0.05
CA ILE A 645 -17.16 -14.51 0.48
C ILE A 645 -17.96 -13.68 -0.51
N LEU A 646 -19.03 -13.06 -0.02
CA LEU A 646 -19.86 -12.15 -0.78
C LEU A 646 -19.39 -10.73 -0.53
N LYS A 647 -19.02 -10.00 -1.57
CA LYS A 647 -18.84 -8.56 -1.50
C LYS A 647 -20.16 -7.88 -1.86
N LEU A 648 -20.70 -7.17 -0.92
CA LEU A 648 -22.04 -6.56 -0.97
C LEU A 648 -21.94 -5.04 -0.80
N THR A 649 -22.93 -4.32 -1.31
CA THR A 649 -23.11 -2.91 -1.01
C THR A 649 -24.55 -2.63 -0.63
N ASP A 650 -24.73 -1.84 0.43
CA ASP A 650 -26.00 -1.20 0.75
C ASP A 650 -25.92 0.31 0.42
N LEU A 651 -26.89 1.10 0.89
CA LEU A 651 -26.90 2.54 0.65
C LEU A 651 -25.82 3.31 1.42
N THR A 652 -25.19 2.68 2.42
CA THR A 652 -24.26 3.32 3.37
C THR A 652 -22.84 2.84 3.26
N SER A 653 -22.60 1.61 2.80
CA SER A 653 -21.28 0.99 2.84
C SER A 653 -21.12 -0.19 1.88
N VAL A 654 -19.86 -0.55 1.65
CA VAL A 654 -19.45 -1.81 1.01
C VAL A 654 -18.90 -2.72 2.09
N PHE A 655 -19.38 -3.96 2.16
CA PHE A 655 -19.00 -4.92 3.20
C PHE A 655 -18.85 -6.33 2.67
N GLU A 656 -18.26 -7.22 3.45
CA GLU A 656 -18.08 -8.62 3.12
C GLU A 656 -18.89 -9.50 4.08
N LEU A 657 -19.60 -10.47 3.52
CA LEU A 657 -20.35 -11.48 4.26
C LEU A 657 -19.77 -12.87 3.96
N PHE A 658 -19.52 -13.65 5.02
CA PHE A 658 -19.06 -15.02 4.90
C PHE A 658 -20.25 -15.99 4.97
N VAL A 659 -20.46 -16.74 3.91
CA VAL A 659 -21.52 -17.76 3.81
C VAL A 659 -20.88 -19.15 3.87
N PHE A 660 -21.14 -19.86 4.94
CA PHE A 660 -20.57 -21.21 5.16
C PHE A 660 -21.36 -22.28 4.44
N SER A 661 -20.78 -23.49 4.34
CA SER A 661 -21.18 -24.59 3.46
C SER A 661 -22.69 -24.84 3.39
N ASP A 662 -23.35 -24.96 4.53
CA ASP A 662 -24.77 -25.35 4.60
C ASP A 662 -25.68 -24.25 4.01
N LEU A 663 -25.41 -22.97 4.35
CA LEU A 663 -26.12 -21.84 3.81
C LEU A 663 -25.75 -21.58 2.34
N LEU A 664 -24.51 -21.85 1.95
CA LEU A 664 -24.07 -21.67 0.58
C LEU A 664 -24.78 -22.64 -0.38
N GLU A 665 -24.89 -23.91 0.02
CA GLU A 665 -25.57 -24.92 -0.81
C GLU A 665 -27.07 -24.62 -0.97
N LEU A 666 -27.73 -24.19 0.10
CA LEU A 666 -29.14 -23.84 0.09
C LEU A 666 -29.47 -22.61 -0.77
N ASN A 667 -28.54 -21.65 -0.85
CA ASN A 667 -28.76 -20.37 -1.49
C ASN A 667 -27.95 -20.16 -2.79
N ARG A 668 -27.27 -21.18 -3.29
CA ARG A 668 -26.36 -21.08 -4.45
C ARG A 668 -27.05 -20.52 -5.70
N GLU A 669 -28.33 -20.87 -5.92
CA GLU A 669 -29.09 -20.36 -7.06
C GLU A 669 -29.44 -18.86 -6.95
N ILE A 670 -29.59 -18.35 -5.73
CA ILE A 670 -29.90 -16.94 -5.45
C ILE A 670 -28.63 -16.10 -5.51
N LEU A 671 -27.48 -16.70 -5.20
CA LEU A 671 -26.18 -16.03 -5.15
C LEU A 671 -25.45 -16.03 -6.50
N LYS A 672 -26.16 -16.06 -7.61
CA LYS A 672 -25.60 -15.89 -8.96
C LYS A 672 -25.45 -14.40 -9.26
N GLU A 673 -24.31 -14.02 -9.84
CA GLU A 673 -24.07 -12.66 -10.36
C GLU A 673 -24.98 -12.32 -11.53
#